data_c3184faf3a83e2bdbaf455bca949ec9f
#
_entry.id   c3184faf3a83e2bdbaf455bca949ec9f
#
_cell.length_a   1.000
_cell.length_b   1.000
_cell.length_c   1.000
_cell.angle_alpha   90.00
_cell.angle_beta   90.00
_cell.angle_gamma   90.00
#
_symmetry.space_group_name_H-M   'P 1'
#
loop_
_entity.id
_entity.type
_entity.pdbx_description
1 polymer ?
#
loop_
_entity_poly.entity_id
_entity_poly.type
_entity_poly.pdbx_seq_one_letter_code
_entity_poly.pdbx_strand_id
1 'polypeptide(L)'
;MGRGAFRAILFTTVLLCCAQNIGAQGRRNVLSGYVLDAASGEPLVQAVVYLEDRKTSAVADQTGFYSLSVPAGTHTVRCSYFGYKDGEAECDLSRSVKLDFLLEPDREELEAATILSRSKRKELVLPQMGMERVDAALVRKLPTLMGEADIIRIIQMMPGVQTPSEGATGFSVRGGGVDQNLILMDGAPIYNCGHFLGFLSMFNGDAIRGADLYKGDFPAQYGGRVSSVLDISTKDGNKKRFGGNASIGLITSKLFLEGPIVPDKLSFMLSGRRTYLDLFFPLLGKRIPDNTQMFFYDLNAKLSWTAGENDRVYLSAFSGRDVFGFSMADFNLGDIVFGNANHTQSLRWSHVYSDRLTSDITAYNSLFHNTIGADMDAAAFDYLQGIRETGLRAGWTWYPNASNTVRAGISVAYYAISPGTMDPRADATLVNRIHMPRMFAVQPAAYLQNEQKIDRLTIRYGLRFSTFTTLGETEQRYFDPVTHALTEVVDIGRGKAIQTWKALEPRISASFSILPDFSLKGAWSRTNQFLQQARVSISGSPVDTWFTASPNVAPQIADQFSFGANALFFGQALELSLEGFYKHNRNAMDFVENPGIVLDDPDREGLLRFGTARSYGTELMLKYDFDRWNGWLAYTWSRACYDIPELNGGRPYPSPLNHEHAVNFVLSYDITRQLSASTEWVFYSGAPTTYPVGRYQYRGRWVPVYASRNEDRLPDYHRMDLSLTWRTKGRVEQKRWSGEWNLSLYNVYARHNAWAVAFSYDAENAVSQSFKIYLFTLIPSLSYNIQF
;
A
#
# COMPACT_ATOMS: atom_id res chain seq x y z
N MET A 1 21.43 -40.67 -3.53
CA MET A 1 20.03 -40.31 -3.80
C MET A 1 19.78 -38.94 -3.21
N GLY A 2 19.68 -37.93 -4.05
CA GLY A 2 19.87 -36.51 -3.68
C GLY A 2 18.64 -35.85 -3.07
N ARG A 3 18.86 -34.76 -2.34
CA ARG A 3 17.88 -33.86 -1.73
C ARG A 3 16.71 -33.43 -2.67
N GLY A 4 16.86 -33.55 -3.99
CA GLY A 4 15.81 -33.30 -4.99
C GLY A 4 14.70 -34.36 -5.04
N ALA A 5 15.06 -35.63 -4.87
CA ALA A 5 14.10 -36.75 -4.90
C ALA A 5 13.21 -36.77 -3.66
N PHE A 6 13.74 -36.42 -2.48
CA PHE A 6 12.97 -36.31 -1.23
C PHE A 6 11.94 -35.15 -1.30
N ARG A 7 12.30 -34.02 -1.94
CA ARG A 7 11.39 -32.88 -2.16
C ARG A 7 10.27 -33.19 -3.13
N ALA A 8 10.57 -33.94 -4.21
CA ALA A 8 9.57 -34.38 -5.17
C ALA A 8 8.59 -35.39 -4.55
N ILE A 9 9.09 -36.34 -3.74
CA ILE A 9 8.25 -37.34 -3.07
C ILE A 9 7.34 -36.66 -2.03
N LEU A 10 7.84 -35.73 -1.23
CA LEU A 10 7.02 -34.99 -0.26
C LEU A 10 5.91 -34.18 -0.95
N PHE A 11 6.21 -33.56 -2.09
CA PHE A 11 5.24 -32.77 -2.88
C PHE A 11 4.18 -33.66 -3.53
N THR A 12 4.58 -34.83 -4.05
CA THR A 12 3.66 -35.81 -4.66
C THR A 12 2.79 -36.48 -3.59
N THR A 13 3.34 -36.75 -2.39
CA THR A 13 2.58 -37.35 -1.27
C THR A 13 1.53 -36.37 -0.73
N VAL A 14 1.85 -35.09 -0.61
CA VAL A 14 0.88 -34.04 -0.24
C VAL A 14 -0.22 -33.90 -1.29
N LEU A 15 0.10 -33.94 -2.58
CA LEU A 15 -0.88 -33.92 -3.66
C LEU A 15 -1.79 -35.17 -3.66
N LEU A 16 -1.24 -36.36 -3.42
CA LEU A 16 -1.99 -37.61 -3.33
C LEU A 16 -2.89 -37.68 -2.07
N CYS A 17 -2.45 -37.19 -0.93
CA CYS A 17 -3.28 -37.07 0.28
C CYS A 17 -4.46 -36.11 0.09
N CYS A 18 -4.29 -35.05 -0.70
CA CYS A 18 -5.39 -34.14 -1.08
C CYS A 18 -6.40 -34.82 -2.02
N ALA A 19 -5.97 -35.70 -2.91
CA ALA A 19 -6.84 -36.39 -3.86
C ALA A 19 -7.70 -37.49 -3.21
N GLN A 20 -7.25 -38.12 -2.14
CA GLN A 20 -7.97 -39.23 -1.50
C GLN A 20 -9.17 -38.80 -0.64
N ASN A 21 -9.26 -37.54 -0.21
CA ASN A 21 -10.39 -37.03 0.57
C ASN A 21 -11.61 -36.58 -0.26
N ILE A 22 -11.58 -36.72 -1.56
CA ILE A 22 -12.68 -36.29 -2.47
C ILE A 22 -13.83 -37.32 -2.51
N GLY A 23 -13.64 -38.54 -2.01
CA GLY A 23 -14.54 -39.67 -2.26
C GLY A 23 -15.61 -40.00 -1.19
N ALA A 24 -15.64 -39.36 -0.02
CA ALA A 24 -16.43 -39.86 1.12
C ALA A 24 -17.38 -38.83 1.79
N GLN A 25 -17.79 -37.76 1.10
CA GLN A 25 -18.80 -36.83 1.67
C GLN A 25 -20.15 -37.02 0.97
N GLY A 26 -21.20 -37.29 1.76
CA GLY A 26 -22.59 -37.34 1.28
C GLY A 26 -22.92 -36.09 0.47
N ARG A 27 -23.95 -36.20 -0.41
CA ARG A 27 -24.39 -35.08 -1.26
C ARG A 27 -24.58 -33.81 -0.41
N ARG A 28 -23.66 -32.88 -0.51
CA ARG A 28 -23.79 -31.52 0.05
C ARG A 28 -24.32 -30.59 -1.02
N ASN A 29 -25.35 -29.86 -0.67
CA ASN A 29 -25.94 -28.84 -1.52
C ASN A 29 -25.14 -27.54 -1.38
N VAL A 30 -25.33 -26.61 -2.29
CA VAL A 30 -24.64 -25.31 -2.28
C VAL A 30 -25.65 -24.20 -2.00
N LEU A 31 -25.35 -23.34 -1.05
CA LEU A 31 -25.99 -22.06 -0.86
C LEU A 31 -25.07 -20.99 -1.46
N SER A 32 -25.56 -20.26 -2.45
CA SER A 32 -24.79 -19.20 -3.12
C SER A 32 -25.63 -17.94 -3.28
N GLY A 33 -25.01 -16.80 -3.52
CA GLY A 33 -25.72 -15.54 -3.72
C GLY A 33 -24.81 -14.35 -3.50
N TYR A 34 -25.41 -13.17 -3.40
CA TYR A 34 -24.69 -11.92 -3.17
C TYR A 34 -25.05 -11.32 -1.81
N VAL A 35 -24.10 -10.63 -1.19
CA VAL A 35 -24.34 -9.79 -0.03
C VAL A 35 -24.17 -8.33 -0.46
N LEU A 36 -25.25 -7.57 -0.37
CA LEU A 36 -25.33 -6.20 -0.87
C LEU A 36 -25.87 -5.26 0.22
N ASP A 37 -25.48 -4.01 0.15
CA ASP A 37 -26.07 -2.92 0.92
C ASP A 37 -27.52 -2.64 0.44
N ALA A 38 -28.48 -2.71 1.33
CA ALA A 38 -29.89 -2.47 1.03
C ALA A 38 -30.17 -1.04 0.56
N ALA A 39 -29.37 -0.04 0.99
CA ALA A 39 -29.56 1.38 0.67
C ALA A 39 -28.93 1.80 -0.66
N SER A 40 -27.79 1.21 -1.03
CA SER A 40 -27.01 1.59 -2.22
C SER A 40 -26.98 0.53 -3.31
N GLY A 41 -27.19 -0.75 -2.96
CA GLY A 41 -26.96 -1.90 -3.86
C GLY A 41 -25.49 -2.20 -4.09
N GLU A 42 -24.55 -1.60 -3.32
CA GLU A 42 -23.13 -1.90 -3.40
C GLU A 42 -22.80 -3.27 -2.77
N PRO A 43 -21.77 -3.99 -3.28
CA PRO A 43 -21.36 -5.26 -2.71
C PRO A 43 -20.69 -5.07 -1.33
N LEU A 44 -21.10 -5.86 -0.36
CA LEU A 44 -20.49 -5.94 0.96
C LEU A 44 -19.36 -6.98 0.95
N VAL A 45 -18.19 -6.52 0.52
CA VAL A 45 -16.99 -7.34 0.35
C VAL A 45 -16.52 -7.90 1.69
N GLN A 46 -16.25 -9.22 1.73
CA GLN A 46 -15.87 -9.96 2.93
C GLN A 46 -17.01 -10.07 4.00
N ALA A 47 -18.26 -9.80 3.65
CA ALA A 47 -19.38 -10.21 4.50
C ALA A 47 -19.32 -11.72 4.78
N VAL A 48 -19.74 -12.13 5.97
CA VAL A 48 -19.69 -13.52 6.40
C VAL A 48 -21.08 -14.11 6.40
N VAL A 49 -21.27 -15.17 5.59
CA VAL A 49 -22.49 -15.97 5.60
C VAL A 49 -22.22 -17.29 6.34
N TYR A 50 -23.01 -17.63 7.34
CA TYR A 50 -22.75 -18.80 8.18
C TYR A 50 -24.06 -19.46 8.62
N LEU A 51 -23.99 -20.76 8.89
CA LEU A 51 -25.08 -21.50 9.53
C LEU A 51 -25.08 -21.24 11.05
N GLU A 52 -26.20 -21.52 11.69
CA GLU A 52 -26.38 -21.32 13.14
C GLU A 52 -25.35 -22.10 13.98
N ASP A 53 -24.87 -23.24 13.48
CA ASP A 53 -23.77 -24.01 14.10
C ASP A 53 -22.43 -23.28 14.11
N ARG A 54 -22.32 -22.17 13.38
CA ARG A 54 -21.10 -21.34 13.18
C ARG A 54 -19.86 -22.08 12.70
N LYS A 55 -19.94 -23.37 12.43
CA LYS A 55 -18.82 -24.17 11.88
C LYS A 55 -18.73 -24.08 10.38
N THR A 56 -19.88 -23.88 9.72
CA THR A 56 -20.01 -23.79 8.28
C THR A 56 -20.20 -22.33 7.90
N SER A 57 -19.22 -21.73 7.23
CA SER A 57 -19.24 -20.31 6.85
C SER A 57 -18.51 -20.07 5.52
N ALA A 58 -18.97 -19.08 4.78
CA ALA A 58 -18.32 -18.54 3.59
C ALA A 58 -18.15 -17.03 3.71
N VAL A 59 -17.25 -16.49 2.89
CA VAL A 59 -16.90 -15.09 2.85
C VAL A 59 -17.22 -14.57 1.47
N ALA A 60 -17.93 -13.43 1.41
CA ALA A 60 -18.21 -12.76 0.16
C ALA A 60 -16.93 -12.22 -0.48
N ASP A 61 -16.81 -12.44 -1.77
CA ASP A 61 -15.68 -11.96 -2.58
C ASP A 61 -15.78 -10.44 -2.88
N GLN A 62 -14.90 -9.94 -3.76
CA GLN A 62 -14.89 -8.52 -4.14
C GLN A 62 -16.15 -8.04 -4.86
N THR A 63 -17.00 -8.96 -5.36
CA THR A 63 -18.29 -8.66 -5.98
C THR A 63 -19.47 -8.83 -5.03
N GLY A 64 -19.19 -9.23 -3.78
CA GLY A 64 -20.18 -9.62 -2.80
C GLY A 64 -20.70 -11.05 -2.97
N PHE A 65 -20.18 -11.83 -3.94
CA PHE A 65 -20.61 -13.21 -4.17
C PHE A 65 -20.06 -14.15 -3.07
N TYR A 66 -20.88 -15.07 -2.61
CA TYR A 66 -20.50 -16.12 -1.68
C TYR A 66 -20.98 -17.50 -2.17
N SER A 67 -20.26 -18.53 -1.78
CA SER A 67 -20.62 -19.93 -2.05
C SER A 67 -20.32 -20.77 -0.81
N LEU A 68 -21.33 -21.47 -0.30
CA LEU A 68 -21.26 -22.25 0.93
C LEU A 68 -21.79 -23.66 0.69
N SER A 69 -20.95 -24.67 0.88
CA SER A 69 -21.42 -26.09 0.83
C SER A 69 -22.04 -26.49 2.17
N VAL A 70 -23.28 -26.88 2.15
CA VAL A 70 -24.11 -27.10 3.34
C VAL A 70 -24.67 -28.52 3.40
N PRO A 71 -24.94 -29.08 4.61
CA PRO A 71 -25.69 -30.31 4.76
C PRO A 71 -27.11 -30.13 4.23
N ALA A 72 -27.73 -31.23 3.78
CA ALA A 72 -29.16 -31.21 3.43
C ALA A 72 -30.01 -31.02 4.68
N GLY A 73 -31.12 -30.27 4.57
CA GLY A 73 -32.06 -29.98 5.64
C GLY A 73 -32.48 -28.51 5.71
N THR A 74 -33.40 -28.20 6.60
CA THR A 74 -33.74 -26.80 6.89
C THR A 74 -32.75 -26.23 7.89
N HIS A 75 -32.17 -25.07 7.52
CA HIS A 75 -31.16 -24.39 8.33
C HIS A 75 -31.44 -22.90 8.40
N THR A 76 -31.17 -22.31 9.56
CA THR A 76 -31.10 -20.85 9.71
C THR A 76 -29.74 -20.38 9.22
N VAL A 77 -29.77 -19.57 8.17
CA VAL A 77 -28.60 -18.93 7.57
C VAL A 77 -28.52 -17.50 8.08
N ARG A 78 -27.36 -17.10 8.55
CA ARG A 78 -27.10 -15.73 9.00
C ARG A 78 -26.03 -15.08 8.15
N CYS A 79 -26.19 -13.78 7.93
CA CYS A 79 -25.19 -12.96 7.28
C CYS A 79 -24.81 -11.77 8.16
N SER A 80 -23.53 -11.56 8.36
CA SER A 80 -23.02 -10.48 9.19
C SER A 80 -21.98 -9.65 8.41
N TYR A 81 -22.10 -8.34 8.53
CA TYR A 81 -21.13 -7.39 8.01
C TYR A 81 -21.00 -6.21 8.97
N PHE A 82 -19.79 -5.68 9.08
CA PHE A 82 -19.51 -4.57 10.00
C PHE A 82 -20.35 -3.31 9.67
N GLY A 83 -20.97 -2.69 10.70
CA GLY A 83 -21.80 -1.50 10.55
C GLY A 83 -23.19 -1.77 9.93
N TYR A 84 -23.61 -3.03 9.86
CA TYR A 84 -24.89 -3.45 9.31
C TYR A 84 -25.62 -4.37 10.29
N LYS A 85 -26.96 -4.33 10.26
CA LYS A 85 -27.80 -5.30 10.98
C LYS A 85 -27.57 -6.69 10.39
N ASP A 86 -27.48 -7.69 11.26
CA ASP A 86 -27.36 -9.08 10.81
C ASP A 86 -28.60 -9.48 9.99
N GLY A 87 -28.37 -10.08 8.84
CA GLY A 87 -29.39 -10.72 8.03
C GLY A 87 -29.62 -12.16 8.50
N GLU A 88 -30.86 -12.57 8.54
CA GLU A 88 -31.26 -13.94 8.89
C GLU A 88 -32.32 -14.45 7.91
N ALA A 89 -32.19 -15.71 7.47
CA ALA A 89 -33.12 -16.38 6.61
C ALA A 89 -33.17 -17.88 6.93
N GLU A 90 -34.39 -18.43 6.99
CA GLU A 90 -34.59 -19.87 7.06
C GLU A 90 -34.67 -20.46 5.66
N CYS A 91 -33.86 -21.47 5.35
CA CYS A 91 -33.72 -22.04 4.01
C CYS A 91 -33.83 -23.57 4.06
N ASP A 92 -34.64 -24.14 3.19
CA ASP A 92 -34.61 -25.56 2.89
C ASP A 92 -33.45 -25.85 1.92
N LEU A 93 -32.39 -26.41 2.46
CA LEU A 93 -31.17 -26.77 1.76
C LEU A 93 -31.16 -28.26 1.36
N SER A 94 -32.33 -28.87 1.13
CA SER A 94 -32.48 -30.20 0.51
C SER A 94 -31.96 -30.21 -0.94
N ARG A 95 -31.86 -29.05 -1.57
CA ARG A 95 -31.23 -28.78 -2.88
C ARG A 95 -30.35 -27.53 -2.82
N SER A 96 -29.56 -27.28 -3.87
CA SER A 96 -28.80 -26.02 -3.98
C SER A 96 -29.75 -24.82 -4.13
N VAL A 97 -29.48 -23.74 -3.38
CA VAL A 97 -30.35 -22.55 -3.30
C VAL A 97 -29.51 -21.31 -3.56
N LYS A 98 -30.08 -20.37 -4.32
CA LYS A 98 -29.55 -19.00 -4.42
C LYS A 98 -30.28 -18.10 -3.44
N LEU A 99 -29.53 -17.38 -2.60
CA LEU A 99 -30.07 -16.45 -1.60
C LEU A 99 -29.19 -15.19 -1.56
N ASP A 100 -29.76 -14.05 -1.89
CA ASP A 100 -29.12 -12.77 -1.75
C ASP A 100 -29.47 -12.13 -0.40
N PHE A 101 -28.46 -11.61 0.29
CA PHE A 101 -28.64 -10.82 1.51
C PHE A 101 -28.57 -9.33 1.18
N LEU A 102 -29.62 -8.61 1.49
CA LEU A 102 -29.69 -7.15 1.47
C LEU A 102 -29.60 -6.65 2.91
N LEU A 103 -28.40 -6.25 3.34
CA LEU A 103 -28.19 -5.80 4.71
C LEU A 103 -28.51 -4.31 4.83
N GLU A 104 -29.23 -3.94 5.89
CA GLU A 104 -29.48 -2.55 6.24
C GLU A 104 -28.33 -2.01 7.08
N PRO A 105 -27.80 -0.79 6.77
CA PRO A 105 -26.86 -0.12 7.66
C PRO A 105 -27.45 0.01 9.07
N ASP A 106 -26.72 -0.44 10.08
CA ASP A 106 -27.10 -0.24 11.46
C ASP A 106 -26.75 1.18 11.88
N ARG A 107 -27.75 2.07 11.82
CA ARG A 107 -27.57 3.49 12.13
C ARG A 107 -27.24 3.73 13.60
N GLU A 108 -27.68 2.87 14.51
CA GLU A 108 -27.34 2.96 15.93
C GLU A 108 -25.89 2.52 16.17
N GLU A 109 -25.40 1.49 15.46
CA GLU A 109 -24.00 1.08 15.50
C GLU A 109 -23.09 2.05 14.74
N LEU A 110 -23.55 2.67 13.65
CA LEU A 110 -22.76 3.70 12.94
C LEU A 110 -22.67 5.02 13.72
N GLU A 111 -23.64 5.31 14.56
CA GLU A 111 -23.65 6.47 15.46
C GLU A 111 -22.99 6.16 16.81
N ALA A 112 -23.05 4.93 17.27
CA ALA A 112 -22.33 4.44 18.45
C ALA A 112 -21.06 3.68 18.01
N ALA A 113 -19.97 4.00 18.60
CA ALA A 113 -18.58 3.61 18.28
C ALA A 113 -18.26 2.09 18.20
N THR A 114 -19.06 1.25 17.56
CA THR A 114 -18.86 -0.20 17.49
C THR A 114 -18.13 -0.61 16.20
N ILE A 115 -16.98 -0.01 15.94
CA ILE A 115 -16.24 -0.16 14.66
C ILE A 115 -15.54 -1.53 14.50
N LEU A 116 -15.35 -2.30 15.55
CA LEU A 116 -14.41 -3.45 15.51
C LEU A 116 -15.01 -4.81 15.92
N SER A 117 -16.26 -4.90 16.40
CA SER A 117 -16.61 -6.04 17.25
C SER A 117 -17.06 -7.35 16.57
N ARG A 118 -17.64 -7.37 15.38
CA ARG A 118 -18.29 -8.61 14.86
C ARG A 118 -17.49 -9.43 13.85
N SER A 119 -16.52 -8.83 13.17
CA SER A 119 -15.63 -9.50 12.20
C SER A 119 -14.46 -10.26 12.85
N LYS A 120 -14.20 -10.04 14.11
CA LYS A 120 -12.93 -10.44 14.80
C LYS A 120 -12.72 -11.94 14.93
N ARG A 121 -13.79 -12.72 15.19
CA ARG A 121 -13.66 -14.21 15.25
C ARG A 121 -13.23 -14.83 13.92
N LYS A 122 -13.59 -14.20 12.80
CA LYS A 122 -13.20 -14.65 11.47
C LYS A 122 -11.69 -14.49 11.27
N GLU A 123 -11.12 -13.36 11.70
CA GLU A 123 -9.67 -13.09 11.59
C GLU A 123 -8.84 -14.12 12.36
N LEU A 124 -9.39 -14.69 13.47
CA LEU A 124 -8.75 -15.79 14.18
C LEU A 124 -8.59 -17.04 13.33
N VAL A 125 -9.59 -17.37 12.50
CA VAL A 125 -9.63 -18.62 11.73
C VAL A 125 -8.88 -18.50 10.41
N LEU A 126 -8.79 -17.30 9.83
CA LEU A 126 -8.07 -17.08 8.58
C LEU A 126 -6.57 -17.40 8.76
N PRO A 127 -5.96 -18.19 7.86
CA PRO A 127 -4.55 -18.59 7.99
C PRO A 127 -3.60 -17.44 7.69
N GLN A 128 -4.12 -16.30 7.27
CA GLN A 128 -3.36 -15.17 6.83
C GLN A 128 -2.69 -14.45 7.98
N MET A 129 -1.35 -14.29 7.89
CA MET A 129 -0.54 -13.55 8.84
C MET A 129 -0.34 -12.11 8.38
N GLY A 130 -0.36 -11.17 9.34
CA GLY A 130 -0.03 -9.77 9.04
C GLY A 130 -0.97 -9.11 8.03
N MET A 131 -2.24 -9.48 7.98
CA MET A 131 -3.26 -8.79 7.20
C MET A 131 -3.97 -7.77 8.08
N GLU A 132 -3.99 -6.52 7.63
CA GLU A 132 -4.75 -5.43 8.25
C GLU A 132 -5.74 -4.88 7.24
N ARG A 133 -6.99 -4.74 7.66
CA ARG A 133 -8.04 -4.12 6.87
C ARG A 133 -8.37 -2.75 7.42
N VAL A 134 -8.43 -1.77 6.53
CA VAL A 134 -8.82 -0.39 6.82
C VAL A 134 -10.07 -0.06 6.03
N ASP A 135 -11.20 0.08 6.71
CA ASP A 135 -12.47 0.48 6.10
C ASP A 135 -12.62 2.02 6.09
N ALA A 136 -13.36 2.53 5.11
CA ALA A 136 -13.60 3.97 4.96
C ALA A 136 -14.24 4.62 6.20
N ALA A 137 -15.03 3.88 6.98
CA ALA A 137 -15.63 4.35 8.22
C ALA A 137 -14.58 4.69 9.28
N LEU A 138 -13.53 3.86 9.40
CA LEU A 138 -12.41 4.09 10.31
C LEU A 138 -11.62 5.34 9.89
N VAL A 139 -11.38 5.50 8.57
CA VAL A 139 -10.62 6.64 8.03
C VAL A 139 -11.23 7.99 8.45
N ARG A 140 -12.57 8.09 8.49
CA ARG A 140 -13.29 9.32 8.84
C ARG A 140 -13.32 9.67 10.34
N LYS A 141 -13.01 8.72 11.23
CA LYS A 141 -13.07 8.94 12.69
C LYS A 141 -11.73 9.40 13.29
N LEU A 142 -10.66 9.33 12.54
CA LEU A 142 -9.32 9.66 13.01
C LEU A 142 -8.98 11.14 12.83
N PRO A 143 -7.98 11.66 13.58
CA PRO A 143 -7.49 13.00 13.38
C PRO A 143 -7.08 13.25 11.94
N THR A 144 -7.54 14.36 11.39
CA THR A 144 -7.24 14.76 10.01
C THR A 144 -5.97 15.60 9.94
N LEU A 145 -5.13 15.39 8.94
CA LEU A 145 -4.05 16.29 8.62
C LEU A 145 -4.54 17.34 7.61
N MET A 146 -4.46 18.61 7.96
CA MET A 146 -4.94 19.71 7.09
C MET A 146 -6.41 19.57 6.67
N GLY A 147 -7.22 18.91 7.50
CA GLY A 147 -8.64 18.63 7.19
C GLY A 147 -8.88 17.41 6.32
N GLU A 148 -7.84 16.62 6.00
CA GLU A 148 -7.92 15.43 5.17
C GLU A 148 -7.82 14.14 5.99
N ALA A 149 -8.77 13.24 5.76
CA ALA A 149 -8.72 11.87 6.25
C ALA A 149 -7.91 11.00 5.27
N ASP A 150 -6.78 10.44 5.72
CA ASP A 150 -5.79 9.81 4.87
C ASP A 150 -5.60 8.33 5.21
N ILE A 151 -5.84 7.44 4.21
CA ILE A 151 -5.74 5.99 4.40
C ILE A 151 -4.29 5.51 4.58
N ILE A 152 -3.32 6.12 3.88
CA ILE A 152 -1.91 5.74 4.03
C ILE A 152 -1.41 6.08 5.43
N ARG A 153 -1.85 7.20 5.98
CA ARG A 153 -1.51 7.58 7.35
C ARG A 153 -2.01 6.56 8.37
N ILE A 154 -3.23 6.03 8.19
CA ILE A 154 -3.75 4.96 9.05
C ILE A 154 -2.91 3.70 8.92
N ILE A 155 -2.54 3.34 7.69
CA ILE A 155 -1.66 2.20 7.43
C ILE A 155 -0.30 2.37 8.10
N GLN A 156 0.27 3.58 8.10
CA GLN A 156 1.52 3.89 8.79
C GLN A 156 1.43 3.75 10.33
N MET A 157 0.23 3.79 10.90
CA MET A 157 0.00 3.56 12.33
C MET A 157 -0.20 2.08 12.71
N MET A 158 -0.18 1.16 11.72
CA MET A 158 -0.28 -0.28 11.98
C MET A 158 1.08 -0.87 12.41
N PRO A 159 1.10 -1.94 13.24
CA PRO A 159 2.36 -2.54 13.65
C PRO A 159 3.11 -3.13 12.45
N GLY A 160 4.44 -3.01 12.46
CA GLY A 160 5.33 -3.44 11.38
C GLY A 160 5.36 -2.49 10.18
N VAL A 161 4.63 -1.38 10.21
CA VAL A 161 4.65 -0.33 9.19
C VAL A 161 5.34 0.90 9.77
N GLN A 162 6.24 1.48 9.02
CA GLN A 162 7.04 2.63 9.44
C GLN A 162 7.05 3.70 8.34
N THR A 163 7.07 4.96 8.77
CA THR A 163 7.28 6.09 7.88
C THR A 163 8.78 6.36 7.77
N PRO A 164 9.36 6.50 6.58
CA PRO A 164 10.79 6.78 6.43
C PRO A 164 11.23 8.06 7.15
N SER A 165 10.47 9.12 7.01
CA SER A 165 10.63 10.38 7.74
C SER A 165 9.33 11.21 7.66
N GLU A 166 9.23 12.30 8.42
CA GLU A 166 8.15 13.28 8.21
C GLU A 166 8.23 13.85 6.80
N GLY A 167 7.11 13.84 6.07
CA GLY A 167 7.07 14.27 4.68
C GLY A 167 7.71 13.32 3.66
N ALA A 168 7.97 12.06 4.04
CA ALA A 168 8.44 11.07 3.08
C ALA A 168 7.27 10.38 2.37
N THR A 169 7.43 10.13 1.07
CA THR A 169 6.47 9.37 0.29
C THR A 169 6.49 7.88 0.67
N GLY A 170 5.31 7.31 0.85
CA GLY A 170 5.16 5.88 1.04
C GLY A 170 5.35 5.39 2.47
N PHE A 171 5.59 4.10 2.58
CA PHE A 171 5.77 3.41 3.87
C PHE A 171 6.71 2.22 3.71
N SER A 172 7.38 1.86 4.79
CA SER A 172 8.23 0.68 4.94
C SER A 172 7.46 -0.39 5.70
N VAL A 173 7.49 -1.64 5.23
CA VAL A 173 6.89 -2.78 5.93
C VAL A 173 7.98 -3.76 6.30
N ARG A 174 8.11 -4.04 7.62
CA ARG A 174 9.08 -5.01 8.14
C ARG A 174 10.49 -4.78 7.59
N GLY A 175 10.93 -3.50 7.60
CA GLY A 175 12.26 -3.10 7.14
C GLY A 175 12.49 -3.15 5.63
N GLY A 176 11.44 -3.32 4.84
CA GLY A 176 11.53 -3.29 3.37
C GLY A 176 11.53 -1.88 2.80
N GLY A 177 12.08 -1.71 1.62
CA GLY A 177 12.05 -0.45 0.85
C GLY A 177 10.63 -0.03 0.45
N VAL A 178 10.42 1.25 0.18
CA VAL A 178 9.11 1.75 -0.31
C VAL A 178 8.76 1.13 -1.67
N ASP A 179 9.76 0.92 -2.53
CA ASP A 179 9.64 0.25 -3.83
C ASP A 179 9.29 -1.24 -3.72
N GLN A 180 9.47 -1.83 -2.53
CA GLN A 180 9.20 -3.25 -2.26
C GLN A 180 7.72 -3.51 -1.90
N ASN A 181 6.88 -2.48 -1.88
CA ASN A 181 5.44 -2.57 -1.65
C ASN A 181 4.68 -2.53 -2.99
N LEU A 182 3.74 -3.43 -3.17
CA LEU A 182 2.80 -3.40 -4.29
C LEU A 182 1.55 -2.63 -3.84
N ILE A 183 1.34 -1.45 -4.42
CA ILE A 183 0.14 -0.66 -4.16
C ILE A 183 -0.76 -0.79 -5.37
N LEU A 184 -1.98 -1.25 -5.15
CA LEU A 184 -3.01 -1.41 -6.18
C LEU A 184 -4.21 -0.52 -5.87
N MET A 185 -4.81 0.08 -6.88
CA MET A 185 -6.10 0.72 -6.81
C MET A 185 -7.01 0.15 -7.90
N ASP A 186 -8.11 -0.48 -7.49
CA ASP A 186 -9.01 -1.25 -8.37
C ASP A 186 -8.24 -2.21 -9.32
N GLY A 187 -7.17 -2.84 -8.81
CA GLY A 187 -6.32 -3.78 -9.54
C GLY A 187 -5.23 -3.16 -10.42
N ALA A 188 -5.13 -1.84 -10.59
CA ALA A 188 -4.05 -1.17 -11.30
C ALA A 188 -2.92 -0.72 -10.35
N PRO A 189 -1.63 -0.92 -10.69
CA PRO A 189 -0.52 -0.50 -9.84
C PRO A 189 -0.38 1.02 -9.72
N ILE A 190 -0.02 1.50 -8.53
CA ILE A 190 0.37 2.88 -8.24
C ILE A 190 1.84 2.89 -7.80
N TYR A 191 2.68 3.67 -8.45
CA TYR A 191 4.13 3.68 -8.18
C TYR A 191 4.57 4.67 -7.11
N ASN A 192 3.88 5.79 -6.98
CA ASN A 192 4.05 6.74 -5.88
C ASN A 192 2.67 7.08 -5.32
N CYS A 193 2.49 6.95 -4.03
CA CYS A 193 1.21 7.15 -3.38
C CYS A 193 1.07 8.49 -2.63
N GLY A 194 2.08 9.38 -2.69
CA GLY A 194 2.12 10.60 -1.89
C GLY A 194 2.08 11.89 -2.71
N HIS A 195 1.41 12.89 -2.14
CA HIS A 195 1.46 14.29 -2.54
C HIS A 195 2.39 15.10 -1.66
N PHE A 196 2.92 16.21 -2.15
CA PHE A 196 3.81 17.12 -1.42
C PHE A 196 4.93 16.37 -0.70
N LEU A 197 5.69 15.57 -1.44
CA LEU A 197 6.77 14.77 -0.89
C LEU A 197 6.32 13.78 0.21
N GLY A 198 5.01 13.41 0.24
CA GLY A 198 4.47 12.38 1.13
C GLY A 198 3.66 12.86 2.33
N PHE A 199 3.34 14.14 2.41
CA PHE A 199 2.51 14.67 3.50
C PHE A 199 1.06 14.21 3.44
N LEU A 200 0.53 14.05 2.24
CA LEU A 200 -0.83 13.55 1.98
C LEU A 200 -0.75 12.41 0.97
N SER A 201 -1.66 11.46 1.06
CA SER A 201 -1.75 10.42 0.02
C SER A 201 -2.54 10.89 -1.19
N MET A 202 -2.29 10.24 -2.32
CA MET A 202 -3.07 10.41 -3.55
C MET A 202 -4.49 9.84 -3.44
N PHE A 203 -4.83 9.20 -2.33
CA PHE A 203 -6.10 8.51 -2.17
C PHE A 203 -7.12 9.39 -1.46
N ASN A 204 -8.15 9.82 -2.18
CA ASN A 204 -9.26 10.56 -1.59
C ASN A 204 -10.14 9.61 -0.75
N GLY A 205 -10.16 9.79 0.57
CA GLY A 205 -10.91 8.94 1.51
C GLY A 205 -12.42 8.86 1.23
N ASP A 206 -13.01 9.85 0.55
CA ASP A 206 -14.44 9.81 0.18
C ASP A 206 -14.71 8.84 -0.97
N ALA A 207 -13.75 8.63 -1.87
CA ALA A 207 -13.84 7.70 -3.00
C ALA A 207 -13.51 6.25 -2.61
N ILE A 208 -12.81 6.02 -1.48
CA ILE A 208 -12.35 4.71 -1.08
C ILE A 208 -13.44 3.96 -0.33
N ARG A 209 -13.60 2.68 -0.64
CA ARG A 209 -14.41 1.72 0.11
C ARG A 209 -13.61 1.09 1.25
N GLY A 210 -12.36 0.70 0.99
CA GLY A 210 -11.44 0.12 1.95
C GLY A 210 -10.11 -0.27 1.33
N ALA A 211 -9.17 -0.70 2.17
CA ALA A 211 -7.87 -1.20 1.77
C ALA A 211 -7.46 -2.41 2.60
N ASP A 212 -6.86 -3.39 1.94
CA ASP A 212 -6.30 -4.59 2.52
C ASP A 212 -4.76 -4.51 2.45
N LEU A 213 -4.09 -4.43 3.60
CA LEU A 213 -2.64 -4.48 3.72
C LEU A 213 -2.18 -5.90 4.11
N TYR A 214 -1.29 -6.46 3.32
CA TYR A 214 -0.66 -7.76 3.55
C TYR A 214 0.82 -7.58 3.84
N LYS A 215 1.29 -7.89 5.05
CA LYS A 215 2.67 -7.67 5.53
C LYS A 215 3.57 -8.90 5.32
N GLY A 216 3.62 -9.45 4.09
CA GLY A 216 4.54 -10.51 3.70
C GLY A 216 3.93 -11.89 3.42
N ASP A 217 2.83 -12.28 4.06
CA ASP A 217 2.07 -13.48 3.72
C ASP A 217 0.87 -13.11 2.83
N PHE A 218 1.13 -12.74 1.60
CA PHE A 218 0.07 -12.38 0.67
C PHE A 218 -0.29 -13.53 -0.28
N PRO A 219 -1.56 -13.60 -0.74
CA PRO A 219 -2.05 -14.64 -1.65
C PRO A 219 -1.19 -14.79 -2.92
N ALA A 220 -1.15 -16.01 -3.50
CA ALA A 220 -0.33 -16.34 -4.66
C ALA A 220 -0.68 -15.53 -5.93
N GLN A 221 -1.86 -14.91 -5.99
CA GLN A 221 -2.26 -14.00 -7.06
C GLN A 221 -1.37 -12.75 -7.16
N TYR A 222 -0.80 -12.31 -6.05
CA TYR A 222 0.10 -11.16 -6.01
C TYR A 222 1.56 -11.59 -6.16
N GLY A 223 2.38 -10.78 -6.81
CA GLY A 223 3.81 -11.00 -7.00
C GLY A 223 4.51 -9.76 -7.52
N GLY A 224 5.83 -9.87 -7.75
CA GLY A 224 6.65 -8.76 -8.28
C GLY A 224 7.11 -7.75 -7.23
N ARG A 225 6.80 -7.97 -5.94
CA ARG A 225 7.30 -7.20 -4.80
C ARG A 225 7.65 -8.13 -3.64
N VAL A 226 8.59 -7.69 -2.78
CA VAL A 226 9.16 -8.55 -1.72
C VAL A 226 8.80 -8.12 -0.29
N SER A 227 8.05 -7.04 -0.09
CA SER A 227 7.72 -6.57 1.26
C SER A 227 6.24 -6.68 1.59
N SER A 228 5.37 -5.98 0.90
CA SER A 228 3.94 -5.96 1.19
C SER A 228 3.08 -5.80 -0.06
N VAL A 229 1.77 -6.00 0.13
CA VAL A 229 0.74 -5.65 -0.85
C VAL A 229 -0.30 -4.79 -0.15
N LEU A 230 -0.62 -3.64 -0.74
CA LEU A 230 -1.73 -2.78 -0.37
C LEU A 230 -2.74 -2.77 -1.52
N ASP A 231 -3.89 -3.38 -1.32
CA ASP A 231 -4.96 -3.45 -2.32
C ASP A 231 -6.12 -2.54 -1.92
N ILE A 232 -6.26 -1.42 -2.64
CA ILE A 232 -7.25 -0.38 -2.39
C ILE A 232 -8.41 -0.55 -3.35
N SER A 233 -9.62 -0.59 -2.80
CA SER A 233 -10.87 -0.66 -3.55
C SER A 233 -11.61 0.67 -3.45
N THR A 234 -12.05 1.22 -4.59
CA THR A 234 -12.93 2.39 -4.62
C THR A 234 -14.40 2.00 -4.52
N LYS A 235 -15.26 2.94 -4.14
CA LYS A 235 -16.71 2.76 -4.11
C LYS A 235 -17.26 2.47 -5.50
N ASP A 236 -18.33 1.71 -5.58
CA ASP A 236 -18.96 1.33 -6.85
C ASP A 236 -20.04 2.34 -7.30
N GLY A 237 -20.42 3.27 -6.41
CA GLY A 237 -21.48 4.23 -6.62
C GLY A 237 -22.87 3.67 -6.35
N ASN A 238 -23.75 4.53 -5.82
CA ASN A 238 -25.09 4.16 -5.40
C ASN A 238 -25.98 3.82 -6.61
N LYS A 239 -26.53 2.62 -6.66
CA LYS A 239 -27.40 2.15 -7.75
C LYS A 239 -28.87 2.58 -7.61
N LYS A 240 -29.25 3.11 -6.45
CA LYS A 240 -30.67 3.39 -6.12
C LYS A 240 -31.00 4.87 -6.09
N ARG A 241 -30.07 5.72 -5.62
CA ARG A 241 -30.30 7.15 -5.45
C ARG A 241 -29.05 7.96 -5.75
N PHE A 242 -29.23 9.19 -6.19
CA PHE A 242 -28.18 10.18 -6.30
C PHE A 242 -27.81 10.71 -4.93
N GLY A 243 -26.52 10.88 -4.69
CA GLY A 243 -25.99 11.44 -3.47
C GLY A 243 -24.57 11.98 -3.69
N GLY A 244 -24.02 12.60 -2.65
CA GLY A 244 -22.69 13.14 -2.72
C GLY A 244 -22.20 13.70 -1.40
N ASN A 245 -20.93 14.11 -1.43
CA ASN A 245 -20.25 14.78 -0.33
C ASN A 245 -19.41 15.94 -0.91
N ALA A 246 -19.51 17.11 -0.31
CA ALA A 246 -18.65 18.25 -0.59
C ALA A 246 -17.93 18.69 0.66
N SER A 247 -16.66 18.99 0.56
CA SER A 247 -15.83 19.44 1.68
C SER A 247 -15.04 20.69 1.30
N ILE A 248 -15.02 21.64 2.20
CA ILE A 248 -14.17 22.83 2.12
C ILE A 248 -13.34 22.91 3.40
N GLY A 249 -12.03 22.87 3.25
CA GLY A 249 -11.06 23.08 4.32
C GLY A 249 -10.23 24.33 4.08
N LEU A 250 -9.27 24.62 4.99
CA LEU A 250 -8.38 25.77 4.85
C LEU A 250 -7.45 25.64 3.63
N ILE A 251 -7.11 24.43 3.24
CA ILE A 251 -6.06 24.14 2.24
C ILE A 251 -6.60 23.35 1.05
N THR A 252 -7.62 22.51 1.26
CA THR A 252 -8.16 21.58 0.28
C THR A 252 -9.66 21.73 0.14
N SER A 253 -10.15 21.49 -1.07
CA SER A 253 -11.58 21.24 -1.33
C SER A 253 -11.75 19.95 -2.09
N LYS A 254 -12.84 19.26 -1.82
CA LYS A 254 -13.19 18.01 -2.47
C LYS A 254 -14.69 17.90 -2.75
N LEU A 255 -14.99 17.17 -3.80
CA LEU A 255 -16.34 16.86 -4.23
C LEU A 255 -16.41 15.37 -4.56
N PHE A 256 -17.40 14.70 -4.03
CA PHE A 256 -17.73 13.32 -4.32
C PHE A 256 -19.20 13.24 -4.76
N LEU A 257 -19.45 12.57 -5.88
CA LEU A 257 -20.77 12.40 -6.46
C LEU A 257 -20.97 10.93 -6.83
N GLU A 258 -22.13 10.39 -6.53
CA GLU A 258 -22.51 9.04 -6.90
C GLU A 258 -24.00 8.95 -7.25
N GLY A 259 -24.36 7.99 -8.07
CA GLY A 259 -25.77 7.77 -8.37
C GLY A 259 -26.01 6.77 -9.50
N PRO A 260 -27.28 6.41 -9.71
CA PRO A 260 -27.67 5.53 -10.81
C PRO A 260 -27.67 6.28 -12.15
N ILE A 261 -27.07 5.67 -13.18
CA ILE A 261 -27.34 6.00 -14.58
C ILE A 261 -28.56 5.19 -15.04
N VAL A 262 -28.57 3.90 -14.67
CA VAL A 262 -29.73 3.02 -14.85
C VAL A 262 -30.00 2.40 -13.47
N PRO A 263 -31.15 2.66 -12.84
CA PRO A 263 -31.49 2.15 -11.52
C PRO A 263 -31.25 0.63 -11.40
N ASP A 264 -30.65 0.22 -10.31
CA ASP A 264 -30.26 -1.15 -9.94
C ASP A 264 -29.24 -1.84 -10.89
N LYS A 265 -28.92 -1.24 -12.05
CA LYS A 265 -28.05 -1.86 -13.06
C LYS A 265 -26.72 -1.13 -13.27
N LEU A 266 -26.74 0.18 -13.48
CA LEU A 266 -25.55 0.96 -13.81
C LEU A 266 -25.45 2.17 -12.91
N SER A 267 -24.37 2.24 -12.14
CA SER A 267 -24.04 3.39 -11.30
C SER A 267 -22.74 4.06 -11.72
N PHE A 268 -22.57 5.29 -11.30
CA PHE A 268 -21.33 6.02 -11.41
C PHE A 268 -20.86 6.53 -10.05
N MET A 269 -19.57 6.71 -9.95
CA MET A 269 -18.87 7.42 -8.88
C MET A 269 -17.88 8.39 -9.51
N LEU A 270 -17.91 9.65 -9.08
CA LEU A 270 -16.96 10.70 -9.45
C LEU A 270 -16.43 11.36 -8.19
N SER A 271 -15.13 11.56 -8.12
CA SER A 271 -14.49 12.27 -7.01
C SER A 271 -13.40 13.18 -7.54
N GLY A 272 -13.38 14.42 -7.04
CA GLY A 272 -12.32 15.38 -7.30
C GLY A 272 -11.83 16.01 -6.01
N ARG A 273 -10.52 16.21 -5.89
CA ARG A 273 -9.88 16.93 -4.80
C ARG A 273 -8.80 17.86 -5.37
N ARG A 274 -8.67 19.05 -4.83
CA ARG A 274 -7.59 19.99 -5.15
C ARG A 274 -7.16 20.75 -3.91
N THR A 275 -5.86 20.99 -3.76
CA THR A 275 -5.31 21.99 -2.84
C THR A 275 -5.23 23.34 -3.55
N TYR A 276 -5.26 24.42 -2.76
CA TYR A 276 -5.18 25.78 -3.24
C TYR A 276 -4.26 26.65 -2.36
N LEU A 277 -3.20 26.07 -1.82
CA LEU A 277 -2.16 26.82 -1.09
C LEU A 277 -1.55 27.94 -1.95
N ASP A 278 -1.38 27.66 -3.23
CA ASP A 278 -0.91 28.59 -4.26
C ASP A 278 -1.72 29.89 -4.31
N LEU A 279 -3.04 29.84 -4.05
CA LEU A 279 -3.92 31.01 -4.06
C LEU A 279 -3.69 31.96 -2.85
N PHE A 280 -3.09 31.47 -1.78
CA PHE A 280 -2.80 32.26 -0.59
C PHE A 280 -1.41 32.92 -0.61
N PHE A 281 -0.49 32.46 -1.46
CA PHE A 281 0.87 32.98 -1.53
C PHE A 281 0.93 34.49 -1.83
N PRO A 282 0.12 35.04 -2.74
CA PRO A 282 0.10 36.49 -2.97
C PRO A 282 -0.32 37.31 -1.73
N LEU A 283 -1.12 36.71 -0.81
CA LEU A 283 -1.55 37.37 0.43
C LEU A 283 -0.45 37.43 1.49
N LEU A 284 0.57 36.56 1.38
CA LEU A 284 1.71 36.50 2.31
C LEU A 284 2.82 37.50 1.96
N GLY A 285 2.63 38.24 0.84
CA GLY A 285 3.53 39.28 0.38
C GLY A 285 4.90 38.77 -0.03
N LYS A 286 5.90 39.68 -0.08
CA LYS A 286 7.27 39.40 -0.55
C LYS A 286 8.05 38.33 0.27
N ARG A 287 7.42 37.69 1.25
CA ARG A 287 8.04 36.58 2.01
C ARG A 287 8.09 35.27 1.24
N ILE A 288 7.28 35.16 0.20
CA ILE A 288 7.26 33.98 -0.69
C ILE A 288 7.61 34.47 -2.08
N PRO A 289 8.61 33.90 -2.78
CA PRO A 289 8.94 34.24 -4.14
C PRO A 289 7.76 34.10 -5.09
N ASP A 290 7.63 35.01 -6.07
CA ASP A 290 6.48 35.09 -6.98
C ASP A 290 6.27 33.81 -7.82
N ASN A 291 7.34 33.01 -8.05
CA ASN A 291 7.30 31.76 -8.84
C ASN A 291 7.02 30.52 -8.00
N THR A 292 6.70 30.65 -6.69
CA THR A 292 6.41 29.50 -5.83
C THR A 292 5.08 28.86 -6.24
N GLN A 293 5.11 27.58 -6.59
CA GLN A 293 3.94 26.80 -6.95
C GLN A 293 3.78 25.66 -5.95
N MET A 294 2.57 25.44 -5.44
CA MET A 294 2.31 24.35 -4.51
C MET A 294 0.86 23.93 -4.59
N PHE A 295 0.58 22.96 -5.43
CA PHE A 295 -0.75 22.39 -5.55
C PHE A 295 -0.71 20.93 -5.96
N PHE A 296 -1.75 20.21 -5.61
CA PHE A 296 -2.05 18.90 -6.20
C PHE A 296 -3.54 18.80 -6.52
N TYR A 297 -3.87 17.82 -7.37
CA TYR A 297 -5.24 17.39 -7.58
C TYR A 297 -5.33 15.88 -7.77
N ASP A 298 -6.48 15.33 -7.42
CA ASP A 298 -6.88 13.94 -7.67
C ASP A 298 -8.26 13.90 -8.28
N LEU A 299 -8.41 13.06 -9.29
CA LEU A 299 -9.66 12.75 -9.94
C LEU A 299 -9.87 11.24 -9.96
N ASN A 300 -11.04 10.79 -9.51
CA ASN A 300 -11.45 9.39 -9.57
C ASN A 300 -12.78 9.31 -10.31
N ALA A 301 -12.91 8.32 -11.17
CA ALA A 301 -14.16 7.99 -11.85
C ALA A 301 -14.33 6.48 -11.91
N LYS A 302 -15.54 6.01 -11.64
CA LYS A 302 -15.88 4.59 -11.75
C LYS A 302 -17.28 4.41 -12.30
N LEU A 303 -17.44 3.45 -13.20
CA LEU A 303 -18.71 2.93 -13.67
C LEU A 303 -18.84 1.48 -13.22
N SER A 304 -19.98 1.14 -12.61
CA SER A 304 -20.25 -0.20 -12.10
C SER A 304 -21.54 -0.72 -12.72
N TRP A 305 -21.41 -1.72 -13.58
CA TRP A 305 -22.50 -2.28 -14.36
C TRP A 305 -22.80 -3.73 -13.97
N THR A 306 -24.02 -3.98 -13.51
CA THR A 306 -24.63 -5.30 -13.36
C THR A 306 -25.23 -5.67 -14.72
N ALA A 307 -24.41 -6.32 -15.59
CA ALA A 307 -24.79 -6.63 -16.98
C ALA A 307 -25.80 -7.78 -17.08
N GLY A 308 -25.86 -8.60 -16.02
CA GLY A 308 -26.78 -9.72 -15.89
C GLY A 308 -26.78 -10.28 -14.47
N GLU A 309 -27.43 -11.39 -14.25
CA GLU A 309 -27.43 -12.06 -12.92
C GLU A 309 -26.03 -12.55 -12.55
N ASN A 310 -25.24 -12.97 -13.55
CA ASN A 310 -23.95 -13.59 -13.36
C ASN A 310 -22.77 -12.66 -13.74
N ASP A 311 -23.04 -11.50 -14.36
CA ASP A 311 -22.01 -10.64 -14.95
C ASP A 311 -21.97 -9.27 -14.28
N ARG A 312 -20.78 -8.86 -13.84
CA ARG A 312 -20.50 -7.53 -13.32
C ARG A 312 -19.27 -6.95 -14.02
N VAL A 313 -19.40 -5.74 -14.51
CA VAL A 313 -18.32 -5.02 -15.22
C VAL A 313 -18.04 -3.70 -14.50
N TYR A 314 -16.77 -3.43 -14.28
CA TYR A 314 -16.30 -2.22 -13.63
C TYR A 314 -15.27 -1.52 -14.54
N LEU A 315 -15.47 -0.24 -14.75
CA LEU A 315 -14.50 0.62 -15.41
C LEU A 315 -14.07 1.70 -14.42
N SER A 316 -12.79 1.70 -14.06
CA SER A 316 -12.23 2.66 -13.11
C SER A 316 -11.12 3.48 -13.76
N ALA A 317 -11.05 4.77 -13.43
CA ALA A 317 -9.99 5.67 -13.85
C ALA A 317 -9.55 6.56 -12.68
N PHE A 318 -8.25 6.77 -12.59
CA PHE A 318 -7.64 7.67 -11.61
C PHE A 318 -6.62 8.57 -12.30
N SER A 319 -6.55 9.83 -11.87
CA SER A 319 -5.55 10.79 -12.29
C SER A 319 -5.17 11.66 -11.11
N GLY A 320 -3.93 11.57 -10.66
CA GLY A 320 -3.35 12.41 -9.62
C GLY A 320 -2.12 13.14 -10.14
N ARG A 321 -1.98 14.42 -9.83
CA ARG A 321 -0.82 15.24 -10.17
C ARG A 321 -0.42 16.14 -9.02
N ASP A 322 0.87 16.29 -8.86
CA ASP A 322 1.54 17.10 -7.85
C ASP A 322 2.50 18.08 -8.51
N VAL A 323 2.51 19.31 -8.05
CA VAL A 323 3.47 20.33 -8.47
C VAL A 323 3.98 21.06 -7.23
N PHE A 324 5.28 21.04 -7.06
CA PHE A 324 5.97 21.72 -5.99
C PHE A 324 7.15 22.49 -6.54
N GLY A 325 7.04 23.81 -6.60
CA GLY A 325 8.08 24.72 -7.09
C GLY A 325 8.44 25.76 -6.04
N PHE A 326 9.74 26.02 -5.94
CA PHE A 326 10.27 27.06 -5.06
C PHE A 326 11.47 27.75 -5.69
N SER A 327 11.64 29.02 -5.36
CA SER A 327 12.79 29.80 -5.79
C SER A 327 13.92 29.66 -4.76
N MET A 328 15.12 29.38 -5.25
CA MET A 328 16.36 29.40 -4.47
C MET A 328 17.25 30.59 -4.87
N ALA A 329 16.64 31.68 -5.35
CA ALA A 329 17.35 32.89 -5.78
C ALA A 329 18.22 33.50 -4.68
N ASP A 330 17.78 33.44 -3.42
CA ASP A 330 18.55 33.85 -2.23
C ASP A 330 19.86 33.07 -2.06
N PHE A 331 19.96 31.87 -2.64
CA PHE A 331 21.16 31.03 -2.67
C PHE A 331 21.89 31.08 -4.03
N ASN A 332 21.49 31.95 -4.96
CA ASN A 332 21.95 31.99 -6.35
C ASN A 332 21.75 30.68 -7.12
N LEU A 333 20.69 29.93 -6.79
CA LEU A 333 20.39 28.60 -7.37
C LEU A 333 19.15 28.61 -8.29
N GLY A 334 18.52 29.80 -8.50
CA GLY A 334 17.35 29.91 -9.40
C GLY A 334 16.11 29.18 -8.91
N ASP A 335 15.22 28.84 -9.85
CA ASP A 335 13.93 28.21 -9.58
C ASP A 335 13.99 26.71 -9.86
N ILE A 336 13.40 25.90 -8.96
CA ILE A 336 13.28 24.45 -9.13
C ILE A 336 11.80 24.07 -8.99
N VAL A 337 11.28 23.27 -9.93
CA VAL A 337 9.93 22.75 -9.93
C VAL A 337 9.96 21.23 -10.02
N PHE A 338 9.39 20.57 -9.03
CA PHE A 338 9.16 19.13 -9.02
C PHE A 338 7.72 18.81 -9.40
N GLY A 339 7.54 17.84 -10.28
CA GLY A 339 6.24 17.32 -10.64
C GLY A 339 6.20 15.80 -10.46
N ASN A 340 5.04 15.30 -10.05
CA ASN A 340 4.77 13.88 -9.93
C ASN A 340 3.35 13.62 -10.43
N ALA A 341 3.15 12.56 -11.23
CA ALA A 341 1.81 12.19 -11.65
C ALA A 341 1.64 10.68 -11.77
N ASN A 342 0.43 10.23 -11.43
CA ASN A 342 -0.05 8.88 -11.65
C ASN A 342 -1.38 8.93 -12.41
N HIS A 343 -1.50 8.10 -13.46
CA HIS A 343 -2.72 7.90 -14.20
C HIS A 343 -2.98 6.41 -14.33
N THR A 344 -4.11 5.92 -13.86
CA THR A 344 -4.48 4.52 -14.00
C THR A 344 -5.85 4.35 -14.60
N GLN A 345 -6.03 3.30 -15.40
CA GLN A 345 -7.31 2.83 -15.89
C GLN A 345 -7.37 1.32 -15.66
N SER A 346 -8.54 0.83 -15.27
CA SER A 346 -8.79 -0.60 -15.18
C SER A 346 -10.19 -0.94 -15.67
N LEU A 347 -10.29 -2.05 -16.41
CA LEU A 347 -11.52 -2.70 -16.82
C LEU A 347 -11.55 -4.08 -16.20
N ARG A 348 -12.49 -4.31 -15.29
CA ARG A 348 -12.67 -5.60 -14.62
C ARG A 348 -14.00 -6.21 -15.02
N TRP A 349 -13.98 -7.49 -15.38
CA TRP A 349 -15.15 -8.30 -15.60
C TRP A 349 -15.13 -9.48 -14.65
N SER A 350 -16.20 -9.61 -13.85
CA SER A 350 -16.43 -10.71 -12.92
C SER A 350 -17.60 -11.54 -13.44
N HIS A 351 -17.42 -12.85 -13.53
CA HIS A 351 -18.43 -13.78 -14.03
C HIS A 351 -18.61 -14.98 -13.09
N VAL A 352 -19.87 -15.35 -12.84
CA VAL A 352 -20.26 -16.52 -12.08
C VAL A 352 -20.72 -17.63 -13.05
N TYR A 353 -19.86 -18.62 -13.29
CA TYR A 353 -20.19 -19.74 -14.17
C TYR A 353 -21.17 -20.72 -13.53
N SER A 354 -21.05 -20.91 -12.22
CA SER A 354 -21.90 -21.77 -11.42
C SER A 354 -21.81 -21.39 -9.94
N ASP A 355 -22.63 -22.01 -9.11
CA ASP A 355 -22.60 -21.84 -7.65
C ASP A 355 -21.21 -22.14 -7.02
N ARG A 356 -20.29 -22.77 -7.79
CA ARG A 356 -18.98 -23.20 -7.32
C ARG A 356 -17.79 -22.61 -8.09
N LEU A 357 -18.01 -21.90 -9.18
CA LEU A 357 -16.93 -21.40 -10.02
C LEU A 357 -17.20 -19.96 -10.44
N THR A 358 -16.26 -19.10 -10.11
CA THR A 358 -16.24 -17.68 -10.49
C THR A 358 -14.94 -17.31 -11.18
N SER A 359 -14.94 -16.23 -11.95
CA SER A 359 -13.73 -15.62 -12.49
C SER A 359 -13.75 -14.11 -12.35
N ASP A 360 -12.54 -13.55 -12.24
CA ASP A 360 -12.24 -12.12 -12.29
C ASP A 360 -11.16 -11.88 -13.35
N ILE A 361 -11.49 -11.08 -14.37
CA ILE A 361 -10.56 -10.70 -15.42
C ILE A 361 -10.39 -9.19 -15.38
N THR A 362 -9.15 -8.72 -15.23
CA THR A 362 -8.82 -7.30 -15.13
C THR A 362 -7.76 -6.93 -16.15
N ALA A 363 -8.09 -6.03 -17.05
CA ALA A 363 -7.15 -5.35 -17.93
C ALA A 363 -6.86 -3.97 -17.32
N TYR A 364 -5.58 -3.56 -17.31
CA TYR A 364 -5.20 -2.28 -16.70
C TYR A 364 -4.06 -1.60 -17.47
N ASN A 365 -4.00 -0.28 -17.32
CA ASN A 365 -2.88 0.55 -17.72
C ASN A 365 -2.54 1.51 -16.59
N SER A 366 -1.27 1.61 -16.25
CA SER A 366 -0.73 2.53 -15.26
C SER A 366 0.39 3.34 -15.89
N LEU A 367 0.36 4.64 -15.70
CA LEU A 367 1.39 5.58 -16.12
C LEU A 367 1.82 6.41 -14.92
N PHE A 368 3.09 6.32 -14.60
CA PHE A 368 3.74 7.13 -13.57
C PHE A 368 4.86 7.95 -14.21
N HIS A 369 4.99 9.22 -13.83
CA HIS A 369 6.14 10.03 -14.21
C HIS A 369 6.49 11.07 -13.16
N ASN A 370 7.79 11.32 -13.04
CA ASN A 370 8.37 12.44 -12.29
C ASN A 370 9.00 13.42 -13.25
N THR A 371 8.88 14.72 -12.94
CA THR A 371 9.52 15.80 -13.67
C THR A 371 10.33 16.67 -12.70
N ILE A 372 11.47 17.18 -13.16
CA ILE A 372 12.22 18.22 -12.49
C ILE A 372 12.48 19.31 -13.52
N GLY A 373 11.98 20.50 -13.27
CA GLY A 373 12.33 21.68 -14.03
C GLY A 373 13.29 22.53 -13.20
N ALA A 374 14.44 22.87 -13.74
CA ALA A 374 15.37 23.78 -13.10
C ALA A 374 15.61 24.98 -14.03
N ASP A 375 15.57 26.17 -13.45
CA ASP A 375 15.88 27.42 -14.12
C ASP A 375 16.98 28.13 -13.33
N MET A 376 18.20 27.69 -13.54
CA MET A 376 19.39 28.12 -12.80
C MET A 376 20.38 28.80 -13.76
N ASP A 377 19.99 29.93 -14.35
CA ASP A 377 20.82 30.67 -15.35
C ASP A 377 21.40 29.76 -16.44
N ALA A 378 22.72 29.52 -16.39
CA ALA A 378 23.42 28.67 -17.34
C ALA A 378 23.11 27.15 -17.18
N ALA A 379 22.33 26.73 -16.21
CA ALA A 379 22.01 25.32 -15.94
C ALA A 379 20.49 25.05 -15.98
N ALA A 380 19.76 25.66 -16.90
CA ALA A 380 18.34 25.48 -17.08
C ALA A 380 18.04 24.20 -17.87
N PHE A 381 17.21 23.31 -17.27
CA PHE A 381 16.83 22.02 -17.87
C PHE A 381 15.44 21.51 -17.43
N ASP A 382 14.91 20.62 -18.23
CA ASP A 382 13.77 19.77 -17.90
C ASP A 382 14.24 18.31 -17.85
N TYR A 383 13.94 17.63 -16.74
CA TYR A 383 14.18 16.21 -16.54
C TYR A 383 12.86 15.45 -16.41
N LEU A 384 12.74 14.32 -17.09
CA LEU A 384 11.59 13.44 -17.07
C LEU A 384 12.04 11.99 -16.91
N GLN A 385 11.45 11.29 -15.93
CA GLN A 385 11.50 9.84 -15.83
C GLN A 385 10.10 9.25 -15.67
N GLY A 386 9.91 7.98 -16.06
CA GLY A 386 8.57 7.41 -15.96
C GLY A 386 8.50 5.91 -16.18
N ILE A 387 7.38 5.33 -15.75
CA ILE A 387 7.04 3.93 -15.89
C ILE A 387 5.63 3.83 -16.47
N ARG A 388 5.49 3.08 -17.56
CA ARG A 388 4.20 2.62 -18.06
C ARG A 388 4.12 1.11 -17.87
N GLU A 389 3.07 0.66 -17.18
CA GLU A 389 2.74 -0.76 -17.03
C GLU A 389 1.36 -1.01 -17.60
N THR A 390 1.27 -1.92 -18.58
CA THR A 390 -0.01 -2.36 -19.14
C THR A 390 -0.13 -3.86 -18.92
N GLY A 391 -1.25 -4.33 -18.40
CA GLY A 391 -1.36 -5.73 -18.05
C GLY A 391 -2.76 -6.30 -18.10
N LEU A 392 -2.79 -7.63 -18.07
CA LEU A 392 -3.99 -8.46 -17.99
C LEU A 392 -3.81 -9.48 -16.87
N ARG A 393 -4.82 -9.62 -16.02
CA ARG A 393 -4.91 -10.67 -14.99
C ARG A 393 -6.22 -11.41 -15.16
N ALA A 394 -6.18 -12.74 -15.14
CA ALA A 394 -7.34 -13.59 -15.12
C ALA A 394 -7.20 -14.58 -13.98
N GLY A 395 -8.18 -14.57 -13.08
CA GLY A 395 -8.25 -15.43 -11.91
C GLY A 395 -9.55 -16.20 -11.87
N TRP A 396 -9.49 -17.43 -11.40
CA TRP A 396 -10.64 -18.31 -11.18
C TRP A 396 -10.65 -18.76 -9.73
N THR A 397 -11.82 -18.73 -9.11
CA THR A 397 -12.05 -19.27 -7.77
C THR A 397 -13.04 -20.43 -7.87
N TRP A 398 -12.60 -21.61 -7.40
CA TRP A 398 -13.40 -22.83 -7.40
C TRP A 398 -13.61 -23.32 -5.98
N TYR A 399 -14.87 -23.60 -5.65
CA TYR A 399 -15.32 -24.12 -4.35
C TYR A 399 -15.73 -25.60 -4.50
N PRO A 400 -14.76 -26.55 -4.55
CA PRO A 400 -15.06 -27.97 -4.76
C PRO A 400 -15.92 -28.56 -3.65
N ASN A 401 -15.72 -28.11 -2.42
CA ASN A 401 -16.46 -28.53 -1.23
C ASN A 401 -16.34 -27.50 -0.11
N ALA A 402 -16.97 -27.76 1.06
CA ALA A 402 -16.99 -26.87 2.22
C ALA A 402 -15.61 -26.61 2.84
N SER A 403 -14.65 -27.49 2.59
CA SER A 403 -13.34 -27.47 3.22
C SER A 403 -12.25 -26.89 2.33
N ASN A 404 -12.50 -26.71 1.02
CA ASN A 404 -11.49 -26.28 0.08
C ASN A 404 -11.97 -25.07 -0.75
N THR A 405 -11.06 -24.11 -0.90
CA THR A 405 -11.20 -22.99 -1.84
C THR A 405 -9.95 -22.93 -2.70
N VAL A 406 -10.09 -23.33 -3.96
CA VAL A 406 -9.00 -23.35 -4.93
C VAL A 406 -9.03 -22.07 -5.76
N ARG A 407 -7.88 -21.36 -5.82
CA ARG A 407 -7.69 -20.21 -6.69
C ARG A 407 -6.57 -20.48 -7.66
N ALA A 408 -6.81 -20.25 -8.93
CA ALA A 408 -5.83 -20.37 -10.00
C ALA A 408 -5.92 -19.15 -10.91
N GLY A 409 -4.82 -18.80 -11.56
CA GLY A 409 -4.86 -17.68 -12.50
C GLY A 409 -3.57 -17.46 -13.24
N ILE A 410 -3.67 -16.59 -14.23
CA ILE A 410 -2.58 -16.13 -15.09
C ILE A 410 -2.53 -14.62 -15.10
N SER A 411 -1.35 -14.05 -15.32
CA SER A 411 -1.19 -12.63 -15.52
C SER A 411 -0.06 -12.36 -16.50
N VAL A 412 -0.15 -11.23 -17.20
CA VAL A 412 0.93 -10.70 -18.01
C VAL A 412 0.99 -9.19 -17.80
N ALA A 413 2.20 -8.67 -17.57
CA ALA A 413 2.47 -7.24 -17.53
C ALA A 413 3.55 -6.90 -18.56
N TYR A 414 3.36 -5.82 -19.29
CA TYR A 414 4.32 -5.21 -20.19
C TYR A 414 4.76 -3.87 -19.62
N TYR A 415 6.06 -3.67 -19.52
CA TYR A 415 6.69 -2.48 -18.99
C TYR A 415 7.37 -1.70 -20.11
N ALA A 416 7.20 -0.37 -20.08
CA ALA A 416 7.99 0.58 -20.82
C ALA A 416 8.49 1.65 -19.83
N ILE A 417 9.78 1.64 -19.56
CA ILE A 417 10.41 2.47 -18.54
C ILE A 417 11.31 3.47 -19.23
N SER A 418 11.08 4.76 -18.95
CA SER A 418 11.98 5.86 -19.30
C SER A 418 12.87 6.15 -18.09
N PRO A 419 14.13 5.76 -18.12
CA PRO A 419 15.00 5.90 -16.95
C PRO A 419 15.37 7.35 -16.65
N GLY A 420 15.34 8.21 -17.67
CA GLY A 420 15.58 9.65 -17.56
C GLY A 420 15.85 10.29 -18.92
N THR A 421 15.27 11.44 -19.15
CA THR A 421 15.62 12.36 -20.23
C THR A 421 15.88 13.72 -19.62
N MET A 422 16.98 14.36 -20.00
CA MET A 422 17.34 15.72 -19.60
C MET A 422 17.46 16.57 -20.86
N ASP A 423 16.59 17.55 -20.99
CA ASP A 423 16.56 18.48 -22.10
C ASP A 423 16.92 19.89 -21.61
N PRO A 424 17.96 20.53 -22.16
CA PRO A 424 18.27 21.91 -21.85
C PRO A 424 17.16 22.85 -22.30
N ARG A 425 16.83 23.88 -21.51
CA ARG A 425 15.81 24.89 -21.84
C ARG A 425 16.33 26.00 -22.76
N ALA A 426 17.64 26.17 -22.86
CA ALA A 426 18.29 27.19 -23.71
C ALA A 426 19.48 26.60 -24.46
N ASP A 427 19.80 27.18 -25.64
CA ASP A 427 20.94 26.71 -26.43
C ASP A 427 22.30 27.03 -25.78
N ALA A 428 22.38 28.11 -24.98
CA ALA A 428 23.58 28.54 -24.26
C ALA A 428 23.58 28.05 -22.80
N THR A 429 23.46 26.75 -22.58
CA THR A 429 23.47 26.15 -21.25
C THR A 429 24.69 25.27 -21.04
N LEU A 430 25.10 25.10 -19.77
CA LEU A 430 26.13 24.13 -19.36
C LEU A 430 25.59 22.70 -19.27
N VAL A 431 24.26 22.49 -19.41
CA VAL A 431 23.63 21.19 -19.33
C VAL A 431 23.64 20.51 -20.70
N ASN A 432 24.17 19.32 -20.76
CA ASN A 432 24.10 18.49 -21.96
C ASN A 432 22.70 17.81 -22.08
N ARG A 433 22.25 17.67 -23.33
CA ARG A 433 21.06 16.86 -23.62
C ARG A 433 21.39 15.39 -23.39
N ILE A 434 20.60 14.73 -22.54
CA ILE A 434 20.77 13.32 -22.21
C ILE A 434 19.44 12.60 -22.39
N HIS A 435 19.45 11.60 -23.27
CA HIS A 435 18.32 10.70 -23.46
C HIS A 435 18.76 9.28 -23.16
N MET A 436 18.44 8.79 -21.97
CA MET A 436 18.74 7.40 -21.66
C MET A 436 17.84 6.46 -22.46
N PRO A 437 18.38 5.36 -23.00
CA PRO A 437 17.60 4.37 -23.73
C PRO A 437 16.42 3.86 -22.88
N ARG A 438 15.25 3.74 -23.49
CA ARG A 438 14.09 3.14 -22.83
C ARG A 438 14.33 1.67 -22.58
N MET A 439 13.84 1.17 -21.45
CA MET A 439 13.85 -0.23 -21.09
C MET A 439 12.47 -0.83 -21.26
N PHE A 440 12.40 -1.99 -21.92
CA PHE A 440 11.16 -2.73 -22.10
C PHE A 440 11.25 -4.08 -21.44
N ALA A 441 10.15 -4.56 -20.86
CA ALA A 441 10.10 -5.90 -20.29
C ALA A 441 8.71 -6.50 -20.36
N VAL A 442 8.64 -7.84 -20.34
CA VAL A 442 7.40 -8.60 -20.23
C VAL A 442 7.49 -9.55 -19.05
N GLN A 443 6.43 -9.59 -18.24
CA GLN A 443 6.34 -10.43 -17.04
C GLN A 443 5.08 -11.29 -17.06
N PRO A 444 5.07 -12.47 -17.72
CA PRO A 444 4.03 -13.44 -17.54
C PRO A 444 4.19 -14.19 -16.22
N ALA A 445 3.05 -14.59 -15.63
CA ALA A 445 3.03 -15.42 -14.44
C ALA A 445 1.78 -16.29 -14.39
N ALA A 446 1.87 -17.41 -13.66
CA ALA A 446 0.75 -18.29 -13.35
C ALA A 446 0.80 -18.68 -11.87
N TYR A 447 -0.35 -18.90 -11.27
CA TYR A 447 -0.43 -19.32 -9.86
C TYR A 447 -1.53 -20.35 -9.64
N LEU A 448 -1.32 -21.16 -8.59
CA LEU A 448 -2.32 -22.08 -8.04
C LEU A 448 -2.22 -22.02 -6.50
N GLN A 449 -3.36 -21.92 -5.83
CA GLN A 449 -3.45 -21.86 -4.37
C GLN A 449 -4.67 -22.62 -3.91
N ASN A 450 -4.56 -23.33 -2.79
CA ASN A 450 -5.70 -23.89 -2.07
C ASN A 450 -5.72 -23.36 -0.62
N GLU A 451 -6.89 -23.05 -0.15
CA GLU A 451 -7.20 -22.86 1.28
C GLU A 451 -8.04 -24.02 1.74
N GLN A 452 -7.53 -24.78 2.72
CA GLN A 452 -8.15 -26.00 3.22
C GLN A 452 -8.46 -25.87 4.71
N LYS A 453 -9.71 -26.14 5.08
CA LYS A 453 -10.20 -26.17 6.47
C LYS A 453 -10.30 -27.62 6.94
N ILE A 454 -9.63 -27.93 8.05
CA ILE A 454 -9.61 -29.26 8.68
C ILE A 454 -9.94 -29.05 10.16
N ASP A 455 -11.21 -29.10 10.54
CA ASP A 455 -11.72 -28.82 11.88
C ASP A 455 -11.19 -27.46 12.42
N ARG A 456 -10.27 -27.46 13.35
CA ARG A 456 -9.66 -26.28 13.99
C ARG A 456 -8.45 -25.73 13.24
N LEU A 457 -8.01 -26.41 12.20
CA LEU A 457 -6.82 -26.04 11.42
C LEU A 457 -7.26 -25.53 10.06
N THR A 458 -6.82 -24.33 9.69
CA THR A 458 -6.95 -23.80 8.33
C THR A 458 -5.55 -23.66 7.75
N ILE A 459 -5.30 -24.25 6.59
CA ILE A 459 -4.01 -24.20 5.89
C ILE A 459 -4.25 -23.54 4.52
N ARG A 460 -3.42 -22.59 4.16
CA ARG A 460 -3.33 -22.06 2.81
C ARG A 460 -1.96 -22.38 2.25
N TYR A 461 -1.92 -22.99 1.07
CA TYR A 461 -0.69 -23.29 0.35
C TYR A 461 -0.84 -22.94 -1.12
N GLY A 462 0.21 -22.42 -1.71
CA GLY A 462 0.17 -21.96 -3.10
C GLY A 462 1.55 -21.90 -3.72
N LEU A 463 1.54 -21.85 -5.03
CA LEU A 463 2.72 -21.71 -5.86
C LEU A 463 2.45 -20.69 -6.94
N ARG A 464 3.38 -19.76 -7.12
CA ARG A 464 3.42 -18.84 -8.26
C ARG A 464 4.69 -19.09 -9.03
N PHE A 465 4.57 -19.15 -10.35
CA PHE A 465 5.70 -19.14 -11.27
C PHE A 465 5.62 -17.88 -12.12
N SER A 466 6.71 -17.13 -12.19
CA SER A 466 6.81 -15.93 -13.02
C SER A 466 8.11 -15.93 -13.81
N THR A 467 8.09 -15.30 -14.98
CA THR A 467 9.30 -14.97 -15.71
C THR A 467 9.33 -13.47 -15.96
N PHE A 468 10.52 -12.93 -16.08
CA PHE A 468 10.73 -11.54 -16.45
C PHE A 468 11.76 -11.48 -17.57
N THR A 469 11.35 -10.99 -18.72
CA THR A 469 12.22 -10.89 -19.92
C THR A 469 12.40 -9.44 -20.27
N THR A 470 13.62 -8.96 -20.15
CA THR A 470 14.03 -7.64 -20.64
C THR A 470 14.20 -7.68 -22.15
N LEU A 471 13.63 -6.67 -22.84
CA LEU A 471 13.56 -6.61 -24.29
C LEU A 471 14.36 -5.41 -24.83
N GLY A 472 15.00 -5.52 -25.99
CA GLY A 472 15.46 -4.40 -26.83
C GLY A 472 14.23 -3.66 -27.38
N GLU A 473 14.38 -2.55 -27.72
CA GLU A 473 15.11 -1.51 -28.42
C GLU A 473 15.97 -0.65 -27.46
N THR A 474 17.23 -1.02 -27.19
CA THR A 474 18.08 -0.36 -26.22
C THR A 474 19.56 -0.66 -26.45
N GLU A 475 20.42 0.21 -25.97
CA GLU A 475 21.82 -0.09 -25.78
C GLU A 475 21.99 -0.84 -24.46
N GLN A 476 22.36 -2.12 -24.53
CA GLN A 476 22.70 -2.91 -23.36
C GLN A 476 24.18 -2.70 -23.03
N ARG A 477 24.44 -2.25 -21.81
CA ARG A 477 25.77 -2.03 -21.26
C ARG A 477 26.12 -3.20 -20.35
N TYR A 478 27.34 -3.73 -20.49
CA TYR A 478 27.86 -4.82 -19.67
C TYR A 478 29.01 -4.32 -18.82
N PHE A 479 29.00 -4.70 -17.55
CA PHE A 479 30.04 -4.30 -16.60
C PHE A 479 30.79 -5.53 -16.09
N ASP A 480 32.08 -5.36 -15.86
CA ASP A 480 32.90 -6.38 -15.22
C ASP A 480 32.41 -6.62 -13.78
N PRO A 481 32.14 -7.86 -13.36
CA PRO A 481 31.53 -8.16 -12.06
C PRO A 481 32.43 -7.86 -10.85
N VAL A 482 33.75 -7.60 -11.07
CA VAL A 482 34.71 -7.34 -10.00
C VAL A 482 35.15 -5.87 -9.98
N THR A 483 35.49 -5.33 -11.16
CA THR A 483 35.99 -3.94 -11.28
C THR A 483 34.84 -2.94 -11.51
N HIS A 484 33.66 -3.42 -11.89
CA HIS A 484 32.50 -2.62 -12.29
C HIS A 484 32.76 -1.64 -13.44
N ALA A 485 33.84 -1.84 -14.16
CA ALA A 485 34.16 -1.07 -15.35
C ALA A 485 33.29 -1.49 -16.53
N LEU A 486 32.89 -0.54 -17.37
CA LEU A 486 32.18 -0.82 -18.62
C LEU A 486 33.06 -1.68 -19.52
N THR A 487 32.58 -2.84 -19.94
CA THR A 487 33.30 -3.80 -20.80
C THR A 487 32.79 -3.77 -22.22
N GLU A 488 31.49 -3.64 -22.42
CA GLU A 488 30.87 -3.73 -23.75
C GLU A 488 29.54 -2.93 -23.78
N VAL A 489 29.23 -2.37 -24.95
CA VAL A 489 27.95 -1.73 -25.27
C VAL A 489 27.40 -2.39 -26.53
N VAL A 490 26.23 -2.95 -26.46
CA VAL A 490 25.60 -3.70 -27.56
C VAL A 490 24.24 -3.12 -27.89
N ASP A 491 24.03 -2.73 -29.12
CA ASP A 491 22.72 -2.33 -29.64
C ASP A 491 21.82 -3.56 -29.83
N ILE A 492 20.73 -3.60 -29.08
CA ILE A 492 19.75 -4.68 -29.14
C ILE A 492 18.50 -4.16 -29.85
N GLY A 493 18.20 -4.76 -31.00
CA GLY A 493 17.05 -4.37 -31.82
C GLY A 493 15.71 -4.67 -31.11
N ARG A 494 14.68 -3.96 -31.59
CA ARG A 494 13.32 -3.98 -31.01
C ARG A 494 12.76 -5.39 -30.82
N GLY A 495 12.26 -5.68 -29.62
CA GLY A 495 11.58 -6.92 -29.25
C GLY A 495 12.48 -8.13 -29.08
N LYS A 496 13.81 -8.01 -29.29
CA LYS A 496 14.75 -9.10 -29.00
C LYS A 496 14.91 -9.25 -27.48
N ALA A 497 14.91 -10.50 -27.00
CA ALA A 497 15.15 -10.78 -25.59
C ALA A 497 16.64 -10.52 -25.25
N ILE A 498 16.86 -9.78 -24.16
CA ILE A 498 18.19 -9.52 -23.60
C ILE A 498 18.50 -10.56 -22.54
N GLN A 499 17.64 -10.64 -21.52
CA GLN A 499 17.78 -11.54 -20.36
C GLN A 499 16.40 -12.03 -19.94
N THR A 500 16.31 -13.31 -19.57
CA THR A 500 15.10 -13.88 -18.97
C THR A 500 15.42 -14.45 -17.61
N TRP A 501 14.79 -13.89 -16.60
CA TRP A 501 14.81 -14.38 -15.22
C TRP A 501 13.60 -15.24 -14.95
N LYS A 502 13.76 -16.29 -14.13
CA LYS A 502 12.67 -17.21 -13.75
C LYS A 502 12.56 -17.23 -12.21
N ALA A 503 11.34 -17.19 -11.71
CA ALA A 503 11.06 -17.18 -10.28
C ALA A 503 9.99 -18.22 -9.93
N LEU A 504 10.27 -19.01 -8.90
CA LEU A 504 9.32 -19.93 -8.27
C LEU A 504 9.07 -19.46 -6.85
N GLU A 505 7.80 -19.15 -6.54
CA GLU A 505 7.37 -18.48 -5.32
C GLU A 505 6.39 -19.35 -4.53
N PRO A 506 6.86 -20.37 -3.78
CA PRO A 506 6.04 -21.16 -2.86
C PRO A 506 5.64 -20.35 -1.64
N ARG A 507 4.42 -20.59 -1.14
CA ARG A 507 3.85 -19.94 0.04
C ARG A 507 3.03 -20.96 0.81
N ILE A 508 3.11 -20.89 2.14
CA ILE A 508 2.30 -21.70 3.04
C ILE A 508 2.01 -20.89 4.30
N SER A 509 0.76 -20.92 4.73
CA SER A 509 0.35 -20.38 6.01
C SER A 509 -0.69 -21.28 6.67
N ALA A 510 -0.72 -21.25 7.99
CA ALA A 510 -1.64 -22.06 8.79
C ALA A 510 -2.15 -21.25 9.98
N SER A 511 -3.42 -21.47 10.34
CA SER A 511 -4.04 -20.99 11.56
C SER A 511 -4.62 -22.18 12.32
N PHE A 512 -4.30 -22.29 13.59
CA PHE A 512 -4.83 -23.30 14.48
C PHE A 512 -5.60 -22.65 15.64
N SER A 513 -6.92 -22.85 15.68
CA SER A 513 -7.81 -22.35 16.74
C SER A 513 -7.74 -23.27 17.94
N ILE A 514 -6.95 -22.91 18.97
CA ILE A 514 -6.82 -23.66 20.22
C ILE A 514 -8.13 -23.56 21.01
N LEU A 515 -8.65 -22.32 21.11
CA LEU A 515 -9.92 -21.98 21.73
C LEU A 515 -10.78 -21.16 20.73
N PRO A 516 -12.10 -21.02 20.95
CA PRO A 516 -12.94 -20.20 20.09
C PRO A 516 -12.47 -18.74 19.91
N ASP A 517 -11.77 -18.22 20.92
CA ASP A 517 -11.30 -16.84 20.98
C ASP A 517 -9.76 -16.74 21.05
N PHE A 518 -9.04 -17.84 20.72
CA PHE A 518 -7.58 -17.85 20.70
C PHE A 518 -7.03 -18.75 19.57
N SER A 519 -6.14 -18.18 18.74
CA SER A 519 -5.49 -18.89 17.65
C SER A 519 -3.98 -18.67 17.61
N LEU A 520 -3.25 -19.67 17.12
CA LEU A 520 -1.86 -19.58 16.71
C LEU A 520 -1.79 -19.60 15.20
N LYS A 521 -0.88 -18.80 14.64
CA LYS A 521 -0.67 -18.70 13.20
C LYS A 521 0.80 -18.81 12.87
N GLY A 522 1.10 -19.35 11.70
CA GLY A 522 2.44 -19.42 11.16
C GLY A 522 2.44 -19.34 9.65
N ALA A 523 3.45 -18.70 9.07
CA ALA A 523 3.56 -18.52 7.62
C ALA A 523 5.01 -18.55 7.16
N TRP A 524 5.22 -19.06 5.96
CA TRP A 524 6.44 -18.90 5.16
C TRP A 524 6.08 -18.56 3.73
N SER A 525 6.80 -17.60 3.17
CA SER A 525 6.62 -17.18 1.78
C SER A 525 7.96 -16.88 1.14
N ARG A 526 8.09 -17.25 -0.15
CA ARG A 526 9.13 -16.75 -1.04
C ARG A 526 8.53 -15.84 -2.08
N THR A 527 9.16 -14.69 -2.29
CA THR A 527 8.72 -13.67 -3.23
C THR A 527 9.90 -13.12 -4.03
N ASN A 528 9.61 -12.60 -5.22
CA ASN A 528 10.64 -12.03 -6.11
C ASN A 528 10.21 -10.65 -6.57
N GLN A 529 11.22 -9.78 -6.80
CA GLN A 529 11.03 -8.43 -7.34
C GLN A 529 12.00 -8.19 -8.48
N PHE A 530 11.46 -7.80 -9.64
CA PHE A 530 12.21 -7.57 -10.87
C PHE A 530 12.42 -6.08 -11.17
N LEU A 531 11.52 -5.23 -10.71
CA LEU A 531 11.62 -3.78 -10.83
C LEU A 531 11.96 -3.20 -9.45
N GLN A 532 13.12 -2.58 -9.34
CA GLN A 532 13.75 -2.15 -8.09
C GLN A 532 14.08 -0.67 -8.14
N GLN A 533 14.12 -0.01 -7.00
CA GLN A 533 14.54 1.39 -6.89
C GLN A 533 15.79 1.48 -6.02
N ALA A 534 16.84 2.09 -6.55
CA ALA A 534 17.98 2.50 -5.76
C ALA A 534 17.78 3.95 -5.31
N ARG A 535 18.08 4.22 -4.04
CA ARG A 535 17.78 5.50 -3.40
C ARG A 535 19.05 6.26 -3.13
N VAL A 536 19.01 7.54 -3.45
CA VAL A 536 20.06 8.51 -3.10
C VAL A 536 19.71 9.21 -1.78
N SER A 537 18.43 9.20 -1.36
CA SER A 537 17.95 9.88 -0.16
C SER A 537 17.04 9.02 0.71
N ILE A 538 16.93 9.37 2.00
CA ILE A 538 16.04 8.68 2.96
C ILE A 538 14.57 8.98 2.67
N SER A 539 14.25 10.18 2.19
CA SER A 539 12.87 10.70 2.09
C SER A 539 12.11 10.31 0.83
N GLY A 540 12.72 9.54 -0.10
CA GLY A 540 12.10 9.26 -1.41
C GLY A 540 12.10 10.51 -2.28
N SER A 541 13.16 10.70 -3.04
CA SER A 541 13.36 11.87 -3.90
C SER A 541 12.86 11.62 -5.32
N PRO A 542 12.41 12.64 -6.04
CA PRO A 542 12.19 12.55 -7.49
C PRO A 542 13.42 12.09 -8.29
N VAL A 543 14.62 12.14 -7.66
CA VAL A 543 15.87 11.66 -8.24
C VAL A 543 16.14 10.17 -7.97
N ASP A 544 15.32 9.48 -7.17
CA ASP A 544 15.47 8.04 -6.97
C ASP A 544 15.21 7.29 -8.28
N THR A 545 16.10 6.38 -8.62
CA THR A 545 16.15 5.76 -9.93
C THR A 545 15.58 4.34 -9.93
N TRP A 546 14.78 4.03 -10.93
CA TRP A 546 14.24 2.69 -11.16
C TRP A 546 15.16 1.87 -12.07
N PHE A 547 15.37 0.61 -11.67
CA PHE A 547 16.15 -0.39 -12.39
C PHE A 547 15.28 -1.63 -12.65
N THR A 548 15.36 -2.16 -13.86
CA THR A 548 14.80 -3.48 -14.20
C THR A 548 15.82 -4.57 -13.91
N ALA A 549 15.37 -5.77 -13.62
CA ALA A 549 16.24 -6.93 -13.67
C ALA A 549 16.84 -7.06 -15.08
N SER A 550 18.18 -7.00 -15.18
CA SER A 550 18.96 -6.99 -16.41
C SER A 550 20.13 -7.98 -16.28
N PRO A 551 21.03 -8.11 -17.25
CA PRO A 551 22.26 -8.89 -17.07
C PRO A 551 23.12 -8.42 -15.88
N ASN A 552 23.07 -7.10 -15.55
CA ASN A 552 23.84 -6.49 -14.46
C ASN A 552 23.06 -6.44 -13.14
N VAL A 553 21.72 -6.49 -13.18
CA VAL A 553 20.84 -6.29 -12.01
C VAL A 553 20.04 -7.55 -11.78
N ALA A 554 20.43 -8.37 -10.82
CA ALA A 554 19.70 -9.57 -10.46
C ALA A 554 18.39 -9.22 -9.70
N PRO A 555 17.30 -10.00 -9.89
CA PRO A 555 16.07 -9.80 -9.13
C PRO A 555 16.29 -10.05 -7.66
N GLN A 556 15.64 -9.26 -6.80
CA GLN A 556 15.60 -9.52 -5.37
C GLN A 556 14.74 -10.76 -5.07
N ILE A 557 15.17 -11.54 -4.09
CA ILE A 557 14.48 -12.76 -3.63
C ILE A 557 14.37 -12.69 -2.12
N ALA A 558 13.14 -12.61 -1.60
CA ALA A 558 12.90 -12.61 -0.16
C ALA A 558 12.28 -13.93 0.31
N ASP A 559 12.83 -14.48 1.37
CA ASP A 559 12.24 -15.54 2.18
C ASP A 559 11.78 -14.92 3.50
N GLN A 560 10.48 -14.99 3.81
CA GLN A 560 9.93 -14.48 5.06
C GLN A 560 9.26 -15.57 5.86
N PHE A 561 9.54 -15.59 7.16
CA PHE A 561 8.90 -16.45 8.18
C PHE A 561 8.14 -15.54 9.15
N SER A 562 6.95 -15.94 9.52
CA SER A 562 6.14 -15.25 10.52
C SER A 562 5.47 -16.26 11.44
N PHE A 563 5.37 -15.92 12.72
CA PHE A 563 4.64 -16.69 13.71
C PHE A 563 3.95 -15.74 14.69
N GLY A 564 2.72 -16.06 15.10
CA GLY A 564 1.96 -15.17 15.97
C GLY A 564 0.80 -15.84 16.68
N ALA A 565 0.21 -15.09 17.59
CA ALA A 565 -0.94 -15.45 18.39
C ALA A 565 -1.97 -14.31 18.36
N ASN A 566 -3.23 -14.67 18.23
CA ASN A 566 -4.35 -13.74 18.26
C ASN A 566 -5.35 -14.18 19.33
N ALA A 567 -5.81 -13.25 20.15
CA ALA A 567 -6.76 -13.50 21.23
C ALA A 567 -7.85 -12.43 21.30
N LEU A 568 -9.07 -12.84 21.62
CA LEU A 568 -10.20 -11.97 21.88
C LEU A 568 -10.63 -12.06 23.32
N PHE A 569 -10.92 -10.93 23.95
CA PHE A 569 -11.32 -10.83 25.35
C PHE A 569 -12.58 -9.97 25.47
N PHE A 570 -13.25 -10.07 26.63
CA PHE A 570 -14.41 -9.25 26.99
C PHE A 570 -15.52 -9.24 25.93
N GLY A 571 -15.90 -10.43 25.44
CA GLY A 571 -16.94 -10.57 24.42
C GLY A 571 -16.55 -9.95 23.05
N GLN A 572 -15.23 -9.94 22.78
CA GLN A 572 -14.58 -9.37 21.57
C GLN A 572 -14.35 -7.84 21.63
N ALA A 573 -14.60 -7.17 22.76
CA ALA A 573 -14.31 -5.75 22.89
C ALA A 573 -12.81 -5.44 22.90
N LEU A 574 -11.97 -6.43 23.24
CA LEU A 574 -10.51 -6.30 23.22
C LEU A 574 -9.91 -7.41 22.35
N GLU A 575 -9.08 -6.99 21.38
CA GLU A 575 -8.33 -7.89 20.50
C GLU A 575 -6.85 -7.67 20.72
N LEU A 576 -6.12 -8.76 20.96
CA LEU A 576 -4.68 -8.78 21.09
C LEU A 576 -4.07 -9.61 19.96
N SER A 577 -3.13 -9.04 19.23
CA SER A 577 -2.29 -9.75 18.25
C SER A 577 -0.83 -9.54 18.61
N LEU A 578 -0.09 -10.64 18.65
CA LEU A 578 1.37 -10.65 18.83
C LEU A 578 1.99 -11.45 17.69
N GLU A 579 2.88 -10.82 16.93
CA GLU A 579 3.54 -11.46 15.80
C GLU A 579 5.06 -11.29 15.90
N GLY A 580 5.81 -12.33 15.51
CA GLY A 580 7.25 -12.28 15.27
C GLY A 580 7.54 -12.57 13.80
N PHE A 581 8.53 -11.90 13.22
CA PHE A 581 8.92 -12.11 11.84
C PHE A 581 10.44 -12.17 11.66
N TYR A 582 10.86 -12.89 10.63
CA TYR A 582 12.22 -12.91 10.11
C TYR A 582 12.17 -12.91 8.58
N LYS A 583 12.83 -11.95 7.94
CA LYS A 583 12.94 -11.81 6.48
C LYS A 583 14.40 -11.78 6.07
N HIS A 584 14.74 -12.60 5.08
CA HIS A 584 16.06 -12.64 4.45
C HIS A 584 15.89 -12.32 2.96
N ASN A 585 16.51 -11.23 2.52
CA ASN A 585 16.46 -10.75 1.15
C ASN A 585 17.85 -10.94 0.51
N ARG A 586 17.89 -11.66 -0.61
CA ARG A 586 19.06 -11.84 -1.45
C ARG A 586 19.03 -10.87 -2.61
N ASN A 587 20.20 -10.51 -3.13
CA ASN A 587 20.40 -9.52 -4.18
C ASN A 587 19.82 -8.14 -3.79
N ALA A 588 19.89 -7.81 -2.50
CA ALA A 588 19.65 -6.46 -2.04
C ALA A 588 20.71 -5.54 -2.64
N MET A 589 20.30 -4.39 -3.15
CA MET A 589 21.19 -3.47 -3.84
C MET A 589 21.26 -2.12 -3.13
N ASP A 590 22.40 -1.48 -3.27
CA ASP A 590 22.63 -0.09 -2.85
C ASP A 590 23.65 0.56 -3.77
N PHE A 591 23.74 1.89 -3.80
CA PHE A 591 24.78 2.60 -4.52
C PHE A 591 26.13 2.53 -3.80
N VAL A 592 27.19 2.63 -4.57
CA VAL A 592 28.55 2.90 -4.06
C VAL A 592 28.56 4.14 -3.15
N GLU A 593 29.57 4.27 -2.33
CA GLU A 593 29.79 5.46 -1.52
C GLU A 593 30.06 6.66 -2.43
N ASN A 594 29.31 7.76 -2.22
CA ASN A 594 29.41 8.99 -3.04
C ASN A 594 29.19 8.74 -4.54
N PRO A 595 28.05 8.24 -4.98
CA PRO A 595 27.81 7.90 -6.38
C PRO A 595 27.80 9.12 -7.32
N GLY A 596 27.87 10.35 -6.77
CA GLY A 596 27.76 11.57 -7.55
C GLY A 596 26.33 11.86 -8.01
N ILE A 597 26.19 12.58 -9.12
CA ILE A 597 24.89 12.83 -9.76
C ILE A 597 24.57 11.63 -10.66
N VAL A 598 23.59 10.83 -10.26
CA VAL A 598 23.21 9.58 -10.96
C VAL A 598 22.18 9.82 -12.08
N LEU A 599 21.55 10.99 -12.09
CA LEU A 599 20.45 11.31 -13.01
C LEU A 599 20.84 11.27 -14.49
N ASP A 600 22.05 11.65 -14.79
CA ASP A 600 22.59 11.80 -16.14
C ASP A 600 23.64 10.75 -16.52
N ASP A 601 23.90 9.78 -15.63
CA ASP A 601 24.91 8.75 -15.87
C ASP A 601 24.32 7.53 -16.61
N PRO A 602 24.69 7.27 -17.88
CA PRO A 602 24.28 6.09 -18.61
C PRO A 602 24.89 4.80 -18.03
N ASP A 603 25.99 4.88 -17.28
CA ASP A 603 26.72 3.76 -16.66
C ASP A 603 26.28 3.48 -15.20
N ARG A 604 25.18 4.07 -14.77
CA ARG A 604 24.66 3.99 -13.39
C ARG A 604 24.42 2.57 -12.86
N GLU A 605 24.21 1.54 -13.71
CA GLU A 605 24.15 0.14 -13.27
C GLU A 605 25.51 -0.33 -12.72
N GLY A 606 26.61 0.22 -13.22
CA GLY A 606 27.98 -0.02 -12.71
C GLY A 606 28.22 0.58 -11.31
N LEU A 607 27.38 1.54 -10.88
CA LEU A 607 27.45 2.13 -9.54
C LEU A 607 26.71 1.31 -8.48
N LEU A 608 26.00 0.25 -8.87
CA LEU A 608 25.26 -0.60 -7.94
C LEU A 608 26.17 -1.68 -7.32
N ARG A 609 25.90 -1.98 -6.05
CA ARG A 609 26.50 -3.09 -5.29
C ARG A 609 25.43 -3.98 -4.73
N PHE A 610 25.72 -5.27 -4.67
CA PHE A 610 24.74 -6.30 -4.35
C PHE A 610 25.19 -7.13 -3.15
N GLY A 611 24.24 -7.54 -2.33
CA GLY A 611 24.48 -8.37 -1.17
C GLY A 611 23.17 -8.93 -0.61
N THR A 612 23.08 -9.01 0.70
CA THR A 612 21.90 -9.47 1.41
C THR A 612 21.34 -8.39 2.34
N ALA A 613 20.04 -8.45 2.59
CA ALA A 613 19.43 -7.69 3.66
C ALA A 613 18.68 -8.65 4.61
N ARG A 614 18.72 -8.36 5.91
CA ARG A 614 18.02 -9.11 6.94
C ARG A 614 17.19 -8.19 7.78
N SER A 615 15.92 -8.55 8.02
CA SER A 615 15.08 -7.84 8.96
C SER A 615 14.33 -8.83 9.85
N TYR A 616 14.20 -8.50 11.13
CA TYR A 616 13.48 -9.29 12.12
C TYR A 616 12.90 -8.41 13.21
N GLY A 617 11.86 -8.88 13.86
CA GLY A 617 11.20 -8.08 14.87
C GLY A 617 9.97 -8.74 15.47
N THR A 618 9.34 -8.00 16.39
CA THR A 618 8.07 -8.33 17.01
C THR A 618 7.09 -7.18 16.86
N GLU A 619 5.82 -7.53 16.64
CA GLU A 619 4.70 -6.62 16.44
C GLU A 619 3.63 -6.94 17.47
N LEU A 620 3.18 -5.93 18.21
CA LEU A 620 2.07 -6.03 19.15
C LEU A 620 0.95 -5.10 18.69
N MET A 621 -0.26 -5.60 18.60
CA MET A 621 -1.46 -4.82 18.33
C MET A 621 -2.50 -5.09 19.40
N LEU A 622 -2.98 -4.05 20.05
CA LEU A 622 -4.08 -4.08 21.01
C LEU A 622 -5.19 -3.18 20.48
N LYS A 623 -6.25 -3.76 19.92
CA LYS A 623 -7.44 -3.03 19.47
C LYS A 623 -8.51 -3.10 20.56
N TYR A 624 -9.12 -1.98 20.88
CA TYR A 624 -10.18 -1.91 21.88
C TYR A 624 -11.41 -1.16 21.36
N ASP A 625 -12.58 -1.61 21.79
CA ASP A 625 -13.87 -1.11 21.38
C ASP A 625 -14.87 -1.30 22.51
N PHE A 626 -14.99 -0.28 23.36
CA PHE A 626 -15.81 -0.25 24.56
C PHE A 626 -16.83 0.90 24.46
N ASP A 627 -18.02 0.65 23.92
CA ASP A 627 -19.12 1.61 23.79
C ASP A 627 -18.64 2.93 23.14
N ARG A 628 -18.32 3.95 23.93
CA ARG A 628 -17.89 5.27 23.46
C ARG A 628 -16.39 5.39 23.20
N TRP A 629 -15.59 4.39 23.60
CA TRP A 629 -14.15 4.39 23.46
C TRP A 629 -13.72 3.38 22.42
N ASN A 630 -13.03 3.81 21.40
CA ASN A 630 -12.46 2.92 20.40
C ASN A 630 -11.07 3.38 19.98
N GLY A 631 -10.23 2.44 19.55
CA GLY A 631 -8.89 2.74 19.12
C GLY A 631 -7.95 1.54 19.19
N TRP A 632 -6.66 1.83 19.16
CA TRP A 632 -5.62 0.80 19.26
C TRP A 632 -4.32 1.35 19.82
N LEU A 633 -3.51 0.44 20.31
CA LEU A 633 -2.10 0.61 20.60
C LEU A 633 -1.31 -0.37 19.75
N ALA A 634 -0.41 0.13 18.91
CA ALA A 634 0.52 -0.66 18.13
C ALA A 634 1.95 -0.42 18.60
N TYR A 635 2.70 -1.49 18.79
CA TYR A 635 4.13 -1.44 19.11
C TYR A 635 4.89 -2.34 18.17
N THR A 636 6.01 -1.84 17.67
CA THR A 636 6.94 -2.61 16.83
C THR A 636 8.35 -2.45 17.40
N TRP A 637 9.00 -3.57 17.64
CA TRP A 637 10.45 -3.64 17.75
C TRP A 637 11.01 -4.37 16.53
N SER A 638 11.94 -3.74 15.81
CA SER A 638 12.52 -4.36 14.62
C SER A 638 13.94 -3.89 14.36
N ARG A 639 14.71 -4.76 13.71
CA ARG A 639 16.04 -4.44 13.16
C ARG A 639 16.12 -4.84 11.70
N ALA A 640 16.64 -3.93 10.88
CA ALA A 640 16.89 -4.17 9.47
C ALA A 640 18.33 -3.72 9.12
N CYS A 641 19.10 -4.61 8.52
CA CYS A 641 20.49 -4.39 8.14
C CYS A 641 20.76 -4.87 6.72
N TYR A 642 21.63 -4.14 6.02
CA TYR A 642 22.25 -4.57 4.78
C TYR A 642 23.62 -5.20 5.06
N ASP A 643 23.98 -6.21 4.28
CA ASP A 643 25.27 -6.89 4.29
C ASP A 643 25.73 -6.99 2.83
N ILE A 644 26.40 -5.93 2.37
CA ILE A 644 26.93 -5.78 1.01
C ILE A 644 28.45 -5.70 1.10
N PRO A 645 29.20 -6.73 0.64
CA PRO A 645 30.63 -6.85 0.87
C PRO A 645 31.50 -5.68 0.41
N GLU A 646 31.06 -5.00 -0.64
CA GLU A 646 31.80 -3.89 -1.24
C GLU A 646 31.48 -2.51 -0.63
N LEU A 647 30.55 -2.45 0.32
CA LEU A 647 30.16 -1.22 1.00
C LEU A 647 30.55 -1.25 2.48
N ASN A 648 30.66 -0.07 3.08
CA ASN A 648 30.96 0.11 4.51
C ASN A 648 32.20 -0.68 4.99
N GLY A 649 33.21 -0.87 4.13
CA GLY A 649 34.40 -1.67 4.42
C GLY A 649 34.09 -3.15 4.65
N GLY A 650 33.06 -3.70 4.05
CA GLY A 650 32.61 -5.09 4.18
C GLY A 650 31.89 -5.39 5.49
N ARG A 651 31.50 -4.38 6.27
CA ARG A 651 30.75 -4.53 7.53
C ARG A 651 29.26 -4.31 7.28
N PRO A 652 28.36 -5.13 7.87
CA PRO A 652 26.93 -4.87 7.83
C PRO A 652 26.59 -3.48 8.39
N TYR A 653 25.58 -2.82 7.80
CA TYR A 653 25.11 -1.49 8.22
C TYR A 653 23.59 -1.42 8.32
N PRO A 654 23.02 -0.56 9.19
CA PRO A 654 21.59 -0.42 9.33
C PRO A 654 20.91 0.07 8.04
N SER A 655 19.71 -0.44 7.76
CA SER A 655 18.85 0.13 6.72
C SER A 655 18.46 1.56 7.11
N PRO A 656 18.46 2.52 6.19
CA PRO A 656 18.03 3.89 6.49
C PRO A 656 16.57 4.00 6.91
N LEU A 657 15.76 2.96 6.66
CA LEU A 657 14.35 2.88 7.02
C LEU A 657 14.10 2.13 8.36
N ASN A 658 15.15 1.91 9.15
CA ASN A 658 15.05 1.14 10.38
C ASN A 658 14.85 2.03 11.61
N HIS A 659 13.60 2.15 12.05
CA HIS A 659 13.28 2.63 13.40
C HIS A 659 13.20 1.41 14.33
N GLU A 660 14.11 1.29 15.30
CA GLU A 660 14.14 0.11 16.18
C GLU A 660 12.88 -0.03 17.03
N HIS A 661 12.35 1.09 17.50
CA HIS A 661 11.13 1.15 18.29
C HIS A 661 10.12 2.08 17.61
N ALA A 662 8.90 1.61 17.42
CA ALA A 662 7.78 2.40 16.96
C ALA A 662 6.57 2.14 17.85
N VAL A 663 5.92 3.20 18.32
CA VAL A 663 4.69 3.15 19.12
C VAL A 663 3.66 4.06 18.45
N ASN A 664 2.48 3.52 18.18
CA ASN A 664 1.35 4.27 17.66
C ASN A 664 0.15 4.05 18.59
N PHE A 665 -0.38 5.11 19.13
CA PHE A 665 -1.57 5.11 19.98
C PHE A 665 -2.66 5.94 19.33
N VAL A 666 -3.83 5.36 19.19
CA VAL A 666 -5.02 5.99 18.61
C VAL A 666 -6.18 5.81 19.57
N LEU A 667 -6.87 6.89 19.85
CA LEU A 667 -8.05 6.90 20.71
C LEU A 667 -9.11 7.80 20.10
N SER A 668 -10.34 7.31 19.99
CA SER A 668 -11.53 8.10 19.68
C SER A 668 -12.54 7.93 20.80
N TYR A 669 -13.18 9.05 21.18
CA TYR A 669 -14.19 9.11 22.22
C TYR A 669 -15.42 9.89 21.76
N ASP A 670 -16.57 9.23 21.77
CA ASP A 670 -17.86 9.87 21.47
C ASP A 670 -18.42 10.56 22.73
N ILE A 671 -18.16 11.86 22.85
CA ILE A 671 -18.62 12.71 23.99
C ILE A 671 -20.15 12.73 24.00
N THR A 672 -20.75 12.95 22.84
CA THR A 672 -22.19 12.88 22.60
C THR A 672 -22.43 12.24 21.23
N ARG A 673 -23.69 11.94 20.89
CA ARG A 673 -24.02 11.47 19.52
C ARG A 673 -23.62 12.42 18.39
N GLN A 674 -23.31 13.69 18.71
CA GLN A 674 -22.97 14.74 17.73
C GLN A 674 -21.51 15.18 17.82
N LEU A 675 -20.90 15.02 18.99
CA LEU A 675 -19.56 15.50 19.28
C LEU A 675 -18.65 14.34 19.60
N SER A 676 -17.63 14.15 18.80
CA SER A 676 -16.57 13.17 19.04
C SER A 676 -15.20 13.86 19.08
N ALA A 677 -14.32 13.36 19.93
CA ALA A 677 -12.93 13.77 20.03
C ALA A 677 -12.04 12.58 19.69
N SER A 678 -10.97 12.82 18.96
CA SER A 678 -9.97 11.79 18.67
C SER A 678 -8.56 12.32 18.89
N THR A 679 -7.65 11.42 19.23
CA THR A 679 -6.22 11.71 19.37
C THR A 679 -5.41 10.59 18.75
N GLU A 680 -4.27 10.96 18.19
CA GLU A 680 -3.23 10.02 17.80
C GLU A 680 -1.91 10.48 18.42
N TRP A 681 -1.13 9.53 18.92
CA TRP A 681 0.24 9.78 19.38
C TRP A 681 1.16 8.78 18.71
N VAL A 682 2.23 9.28 18.12
CA VAL A 682 3.24 8.49 17.42
C VAL A 682 4.61 8.74 18.05
N PHE A 683 5.39 7.66 18.18
CA PHE A 683 6.78 7.68 18.58
C PHE A 683 7.59 6.75 17.68
N TYR A 684 8.71 7.26 17.17
CA TYR A 684 9.70 6.46 16.47
C TYR A 684 11.09 6.78 17.03
N SER A 685 11.90 5.74 17.32
CA SER A 685 13.32 5.94 17.59
C SER A 685 14.01 6.51 16.35
N GLY A 686 15.07 7.29 16.55
CA GLY A 686 15.76 8.01 15.49
C GLY A 686 16.14 7.12 14.31
N ALA A 687 15.88 7.60 13.08
CA ALA A 687 16.27 6.93 11.85
C ALA A 687 17.81 6.88 11.72
N PRO A 688 18.38 5.79 11.20
CA PRO A 688 19.81 5.69 10.89
C PRO A 688 20.21 6.75 9.86
N THR A 689 21.35 7.35 10.08
CA THR A 689 21.96 8.37 9.20
C THR A 689 23.47 8.29 9.27
N THR A 690 24.15 9.03 8.42
CA THR A 690 25.60 9.11 8.42
C THR A 690 26.03 10.55 8.68
N TYR A 691 26.75 10.79 9.76
CA TYR A 691 27.32 12.09 10.08
C TYR A 691 28.81 12.15 9.76
N PRO A 692 29.31 13.31 9.35
CA PRO A 692 30.75 13.49 9.18
C PRO A 692 31.45 13.41 10.54
N VAL A 693 32.47 12.55 10.64
CA VAL A 693 33.33 12.40 11.84
C VAL A 693 34.51 13.35 11.84
N GLY A 694 34.82 13.96 10.70
CA GLY A 694 35.92 14.89 10.53
C GLY A 694 35.89 15.55 9.17
N ARG A 695 36.95 16.32 8.86
CA ARG A 695 37.10 16.96 7.57
C ARG A 695 38.59 17.20 7.29
N TYR A 696 38.92 17.32 6.03
CA TYR A 696 40.23 17.75 5.57
C TYR A 696 40.10 18.81 4.49
N GLN A 697 41.16 19.59 4.29
CA GLN A 697 41.19 20.59 3.23
C GLN A 697 41.83 20.02 1.97
N TYR A 698 41.12 20.13 0.86
CA TYR A 698 41.62 19.74 -0.45
C TYR A 698 41.40 20.87 -1.47
N ARG A 699 42.46 21.40 -2.05
CA ARG A 699 42.42 22.51 -3.03
C ARG A 699 41.58 23.70 -2.56
N GLY A 700 41.70 24.10 -1.27
CA GLY A 700 40.98 25.22 -0.70
C GLY A 700 39.52 24.93 -0.32
N ARG A 701 39.01 23.70 -0.53
CA ARG A 701 37.66 23.27 -0.12
C ARG A 701 37.73 22.30 1.05
N TRP A 702 36.82 22.42 1.96
CA TRP A 702 36.63 21.48 3.07
C TRP A 702 35.84 20.26 2.58
N VAL A 703 36.41 19.08 2.75
CA VAL A 703 35.81 17.79 2.37
C VAL A 703 35.47 17.04 3.67
N PRO A 704 34.19 16.65 3.88
CA PRO A 704 33.79 15.87 5.04
C PRO A 704 34.36 14.44 4.96
N VAL A 705 34.70 13.88 6.11
CA VAL A 705 35.11 12.48 6.26
C VAL A 705 34.01 11.72 7.02
N TYR A 706 33.60 10.61 6.48
CA TYR A 706 32.61 9.72 7.06
C TYR A 706 33.29 8.42 7.51
N ALA A 707 32.87 7.84 8.65
CA ALA A 707 33.46 6.61 9.19
C ALA A 707 32.68 5.35 8.77
N SER A 708 31.40 5.30 9.10
CA SER A 708 30.54 4.15 8.86
C SER A 708 29.21 4.61 8.28
N ARG A 709 28.62 3.76 7.45
CA ARG A 709 27.34 4.04 6.79
C ARG A 709 26.20 3.79 7.76
N ASN A 710 25.30 4.78 7.94
CA ASN A 710 24.07 4.68 8.75
C ASN A 710 24.30 4.25 10.22
N GLU A 711 25.45 4.55 10.80
CA GLU A 711 25.78 4.21 12.19
C GLU A 711 25.21 5.22 13.19
N ASP A 712 25.07 6.48 12.76
CA ASP A 712 24.46 7.54 13.55
C ASP A 712 22.94 7.49 13.48
N ARG A 713 22.28 8.25 14.37
CA ARG A 713 20.82 8.35 14.40
C ARG A 713 20.36 9.80 14.46
N LEU A 714 19.28 10.09 13.75
CA LEU A 714 18.50 11.30 13.96
C LEU A 714 17.90 11.31 15.38
N PRO A 715 17.58 12.47 15.94
CA PRO A 715 16.81 12.55 17.17
C PRO A 715 15.48 11.80 17.08
N ASP A 716 15.03 11.21 18.21
CA ASP A 716 13.75 10.52 18.28
C ASP A 716 12.60 11.43 17.87
N TYR A 717 11.68 10.87 17.09
CA TYR A 717 10.47 11.52 16.61
C TYR A 717 9.30 11.18 17.51
N HIS A 718 8.53 12.18 17.93
CA HIS A 718 7.21 11.95 18.50
C HIS A 718 6.29 13.14 18.28
N ARG A 719 4.99 12.86 18.17
CA ARG A 719 3.96 13.84 17.88
C ARG A 719 2.63 13.39 18.48
N MET A 720 1.82 14.36 18.89
CA MET A 720 0.44 14.15 19.27
C MET A 720 -0.47 15.05 18.44
N ASP A 721 -1.52 14.46 17.88
CA ASP A 721 -2.55 15.16 17.12
C ASP A 721 -3.89 15.02 17.82
N LEU A 722 -4.70 16.08 17.76
CA LEU A 722 -6.05 16.10 18.31
C LEU A 722 -7.05 16.48 17.23
N SER A 723 -8.25 15.93 17.27
CA SER A 723 -9.36 16.33 16.42
C SER A 723 -10.67 16.36 17.21
N LEU A 724 -11.50 17.35 16.89
CA LEU A 724 -12.85 17.50 17.39
C LEU A 724 -13.80 17.55 16.20
N THR A 725 -14.73 16.60 16.14
CA THR A 725 -15.72 16.50 15.09
C THR A 725 -17.11 16.77 15.64
N TRP A 726 -17.78 17.78 15.06
CA TRP A 726 -19.14 18.16 15.44
C TRP A 726 -20.10 17.98 14.26
N ARG A 727 -21.06 17.06 14.43
CA ARG A 727 -22.11 16.76 13.45
C ARG A 727 -23.34 17.59 13.77
N THR A 728 -23.85 18.30 12.78
CA THR A 728 -25.09 19.06 12.95
C THR A 728 -26.27 18.10 13.11
N LYS A 729 -27.26 18.49 13.94
CA LYS A 729 -28.55 17.76 14.09
C LYS A 729 -29.30 17.75 12.76
N GLY A 730 -28.93 16.89 11.84
CA GLY A 730 -29.76 16.48 10.75
C GLY A 730 -30.79 15.49 11.30
N ARG A 731 -32.06 15.83 11.35
CA ARG A 731 -33.10 14.80 11.34
C ARG A 731 -32.96 14.09 10.01
N VAL A 732 -32.31 12.95 10.01
CA VAL A 732 -32.01 12.11 8.83
C VAL A 732 -33.28 11.73 8.07
N GLU A 733 -34.45 11.85 8.69
CA GLU A 733 -35.73 11.55 8.07
C GLU A 733 -36.41 12.71 7.31
N GLN A 734 -35.96 13.96 7.49
CA GLN A 734 -36.61 15.12 6.87
C GLN A 734 -35.70 16.14 6.21
N LYS A 735 -34.37 16.07 6.35
CA LYS A 735 -33.45 16.98 5.67
C LYS A 735 -32.62 16.25 4.61
N ARG A 736 -32.56 16.82 3.42
CA ARG A 736 -31.81 16.30 2.26
C ARG A 736 -30.29 16.41 2.43
N TRP A 737 -29.77 17.00 3.51
CA TRP A 737 -28.33 17.20 3.74
C TRP A 737 -27.99 17.19 5.23
N SER A 738 -26.78 16.75 5.54
CA SER A 738 -26.16 16.80 6.87
C SER A 738 -24.82 17.50 6.78
N GLY A 739 -24.46 18.25 7.84
CA GLY A 739 -23.19 18.98 7.91
C GLY A 739 -22.31 18.47 9.05
N GLU A 740 -21.00 18.53 8.88
CA GLU A 740 -20.00 18.15 9.85
C GLU A 740 -18.87 19.15 9.87
N TRP A 741 -18.55 19.70 11.05
CA TRP A 741 -17.35 20.51 11.29
C TRP A 741 -16.25 19.61 11.87
N ASN A 742 -15.06 19.73 11.34
CA ASN A 742 -13.87 19.08 11.87
C ASN A 742 -12.79 20.13 12.17
N LEU A 743 -12.39 20.21 13.44
CA LEU A 743 -11.27 21.01 13.92
C LEU A 743 -10.15 20.07 14.31
N SER A 744 -8.99 20.19 13.71
CA SER A 744 -7.83 19.35 14.01
C SER A 744 -6.61 20.19 14.33
N LEU A 745 -5.78 19.68 15.23
CA LEU A 745 -4.50 20.24 15.64
C LEU A 745 -3.42 19.18 15.42
N TYR A 746 -2.57 19.40 14.44
CA TYR A 746 -1.39 18.56 14.17
C TYR A 746 -0.26 19.04 15.08
N ASN A 747 0.45 18.11 15.71
CA ASN A 747 1.61 18.37 16.58
C ASN A 747 1.28 19.37 17.72
N VAL A 748 0.33 19.02 18.57
CA VAL A 748 -0.29 19.88 19.60
C VAL A 748 0.73 20.57 20.50
N TYR A 749 1.82 19.91 20.84
CA TYR A 749 2.89 20.47 21.68
C TYR A 749 4.03 21.12 20.89
N ALA A 750 3.83 21.37 19.58
CA ALA A 750 4.73 22.13 18.70
C ALA A 750 6.19 21.62 18.72
N ARG A 751 6.41 20.30 18.84
CA ARG A 751 7.76 19.74 18.81
C ARG A 751 8.41 19.94 17.46
N HIS A 752 9.64 20.44 17.47
CA HIS A 752 10.49 20.51 16.29
C HIS A 752 11.14 19.15 16.03
N ASN A 753 10.42 18.25 15.35
CA ASN A 753 10.94 16.94 14.97
C ASN A 753 12.01 17.10 13.88
N ALA A 754 13.14 16.40 14.01
CA ALA A 754 14.20 16.47 13.03
C ALA A 754 13.77 15.78 11.71
N TRP A 755 13.75 16.53 10.62
CA TRP A 755 13.67 15.99 9.26
C TRP A 755 15.07 15.62 8.75
N ALA A 756 16.05 16.48 9.02
CA ALA A 756 17.46 16.26 8.73
C ALA A 756 18.32 17.02 9.75
N VAL A 757 19.58 16.61 9.84
CA VAL A 757 20.63 17.38 10.54
C VAL A 757 21.65 17.77 9.48
N ALA A 758 21.84 19.07 9.32
CA ALA A 758 22.83 19.63 8.42
C ALA A 758 24.04 20.13 9.20
N PHE A 759 25.20 20.12 8.55
CA PHE A 759 26.46 20.57 9.10
C PHE A 759 27.00 21.71 8.24
N SER A 760 27.38 22.82 8.87
CA SER A 760 28.09 23.91 8.23
C SER A 760 29.41 24.16 8.93
N TYR A 761 30.32 24.76 8.21
CA TYR A 761 31.62 25.19 8.72
C TYR A 761 31.82 26.67 8.43
N ASP A 762 31.94 27.41 9.49
CA ASP A 762 32.39 28.81 9.43
C ASP A 762 33.93 28.82 9.37
N ALA A 763 34.48 29.15 8.21
CA ALA A 763 35.94 29.17 7.98
C ALA A 763 36.61 30.32 8.72
N GLU A 764 35.91 31.44 8.96
CA GLU A 764 36.46 32.61 9.64
C GLU A 764 36.66 32.35 11.13
N ASN A 765 35.71 31.68 11.76
CA ASN A 765 35.73 31.38 13.19
C ASN A 765 36.26 29.98 13.52
N ALA A 766 36.58 29.16 12.51
CA ALA A 766 36.97 27.74 12.65
C ALA A 766 35.98 26.88 13.43
N VAL A 767 34.71 27.22 13.38
CA VAL A 767 33.63 26.56 14.14
C VAL A 767 32.83 25.64 13.21
N SER A 768 32.66 24.39 13.64
CA SER A 768 31.65 23.48 13.05
C SER A 768 30.33 23.67 13.77
N GLN A 769 29.28 23.89 13.01
CA GLN A 769 27.93 24.04 13.52
C GLN A 769 27.05 22.93 12.95
N SER A 770 26.20 22.35 13.80
CA SER A 770 25.13 21.47 13.34
C SER A 770 23.78 22.12 13.62
N PHE A 771 22.88 22.03 12.69
CA PHE A 771 21.54 22.57 12.86
C PHE A 771 20.50 21.56 12.41
N LYS A 772 19.44 21.49 13.22
CA LYS A 772 18.30 20.61 12.96
C LYS A 772 17.34 21.30 12.02
N ILE A 773 17.07 20.65 10.89
CA ILE A 773 16.02 21.04 9.94
C ILE A 773 14.74 20.32 10.39
N TYR A 774 13.65 21.04 10.52
CA TYR A 774 12.32 20.51 10.81
C TYR A 774 11.30 21.10 9.82
N LEU A 775 10.23 20.37 9.54
CA LEU A 775 9.24 20.76 8.53
C LEU A 775 8.03 21.45 9.17
N PHE A 776 7.51 20.87 10.24
CA PHE A 776 6.29 21.36 10.88
C PHE A 776 6.43 21.61 12.36
N THR A 777 5.63 22.58 12.80
CA THR A 777 5.31 22.82 14.20
C THR A 777 3.82 22.52 14.44
N LEU A 778 3.11 23.30 15.23
CA LEU A 778 1.66 23.20 15.38
C LEU A 778 0.95 23.68 14.10
N ILE A 779 0.09 22.83 13.53
CA ILE A 779 -0.76 23.19 12.39
C ILE A 779 -2.22 23.02 12.77
N PRO A 780 -2.98 24.11 12.95
CA PRO A 780 -4.43 24.03 13.08
C PRO A 780 -5.08 23.84 11.70
N SER A 781 -6.14 23.06 11.64
CA SER A 781 -6.96 22.90 10.44
C SER A 781 -8.45 22.89 10.81
N LEU A 782 -9.24 23.46 9.92
CA LEU A 782 -10.69 23.50 10.03
C LEU A 782 -11.27 23.09 8.68
N SER A 783 -12.24 22.18 8.69
CA SER A 783 -12.99 21.80 7.50
C SER A 783 -14.48 21.67 7.80
N TYR A 784 -15.27 21.88 6.75
CA TYR A 784 -16.71 21.68 6.77
C TYR A 784 -17.10 20.72 5.66
N ASN A 785 -17.77 19.63 6.04
CA ASN A 785 -18.24 18.59 5.15
C ASN A 785 -19.77 18.66 5.06
N ILE A 786 -20.32 18.56 3.84
CA ILE A 786 -21.75 18.50 3.56
C ILE A 786 -22.03 17.19 2.84
N GLN A 787 -22.95 16.39 3.36
CA GLN A 787 -23.45 15.18 2.72
C GLN A 787 -24.90 15.39 2.30
N PHE A 788 -25.26 15.01 1.06
CA PHE A 788 -26.59 15.17 0.47
C PHE A 788 -27.04 13.97 -0.33
#